data_fd5c78aa6fe34e7d18e50df99c98f283
#
_entry.id   fd5c78aa6fe34e7d18e50df99c98f283
#
_cell.length_a   1.000
_cell.length_b   1.000
_cell.length_c   1.000
_cell.angle_alpha   90.00
_cell.angle_beta   90.00
_cell.angle_gamma   90.00
#
_symmetry.space_group_name_H-M   'P 1'
#
loop_
_entity.id
_entity.type
_entity.pdbx_description
1 polymer ?
#
loop_
_entity_poly.entity_id
_entity_poly.type
_entity_poly.pdbx_seq_one_letter_code
_entity_poly.pdbx_strand_id
1 'polypeptide(L)'
;MDNIVWNRPMIVLNNIVIMPDTSSHLDVISKESCEAVANAMKGDCSILLVTAKEVKENSKVPDLYPIGVTAKIKQYLKMPNKTVRILIEAEKRARIVSFYKEDGAYNADFEYIDTEETNHLDEVEEKTLIRMLTDKLRQAFANGMGTNKLLYKKLLTIDDLAKFADGVTEFIPAPYTKKQEILETLDVKERVMKILQTMDEEMEILAIRQEIQEKLQDCVNKHQREYVLREQMKVIKKELGEDDNTEKTADEYMERLQNLTAPEEVKEKLTKEISRLRALPPMAAESGILTNYIETLLDYPWGKSSKENDNLEKAIKILERDHYGLEEVKERIIDYLAVHILNEKGNMPILCLVGPPGTGKTSIARATGKEYVRMSLGGVRDEAEIRGHRRTYIGAMPGRIAQSIAKTKTENPLVLLDEIDKVSSDYKGDVSSALLEVLDSEQNNKFYDHYFEVPIDLSKVLFIATANDASLIPGPLADRMEMIEISGYTENEKFNIAKLYLVNKAIERNGLTKKQFKINGSAIKYIIRHYTREAGVRDLERNIDKICRKACRMILTEQVETVKVTKDMIPQLLGTEKYMDDSYDLTNKVGSVRGLAWTAVGGVTLNIEVNIMPGNGSIQLTGKLGDVMKESAVTGLSYIRTMKESETLGEDYFEKHDIHIHIPEGAVPKDGPSAGITMATAIYSAIFNKPVRGDLAMTGEITLRGSVLPIGGLKEKLLAAKTIGIKKVLIPEMNRRDLNDISTEITDGLDITCVKTMEQVLSLALAKGEKK
;
A
#
# COMPACT_ATOMS: atom_id res chain seq x y z
N MET A 1 46.20 -21.53 -24.57
CA MET A 1 46.59 -20.50 -25.58
C MET A 1 46.65 -19.20 -24.82
N ASP A 2 47.80 -18.48 -24.89
CA ASP A 2 47.95 -17.20 -24.22
C ASP A 2 46.91 -16.23 -24.80
N ASN A 3 46.00 -15.72 -23.99
CA ASN A 3 45.00 -14.76 -24.42
C ASN A 3 45.72 -13.50 -24.92
N ILE A 4 45.60 -13.20 -26.21
CA ILE A 4 46.19 -12.00 -26.80
C ILE A 4 45.35 -10.80 -26.36
N VAL A 5 45.94 -9.98 -25.48
CA VAL A 5 45.32 -8.73 -25.02
C VAL A 5 45.55 -7.65 -26.07
N TRP A 6 44.46 -7.06 -26.53
CA TRP A 6 44.46 -5.97 -27.50
C TRP A 6 44.25 -4.66 -26.82
N ASN A 7 44.81 -3.58 -27.31
CA ASN A 7 44.63 -2.23 -26.80
C ASN A 7 44.01 -1.33 -27.89
N ARG A 8 42.95 -0.57 -27.56
CA ARG A 8 42.27 0.35 -28.46
C ARG A 8 41.73 1.57 -27.73
N PRO A 9 41.57 2.73 -28.43
CA PRO A 9 40.76 3.82 -27.95
C PRO A 9 39.32 3.36 -27.71
N MET A 10 38.71 3.86 -26.64
CA MET A 10 37.38 3.43 -26.18
C MET A 10 36.40 4.60 -26.16
N ILE A 11 35.18 4.37 -26.69
CA ILE A 11 34.05 5.26 -26.52
C ILE A 11 33.11 4.68 -25.45
N VAL A 12 32.76 5.50 -24.47
CA VAL A 12 31.72 5.18 -23.47
C VAL A 12 30.37 5.62 -24.01
N LEU A 13 29.48 4.63 -24.18
CA LEU A 13 28.11 4.84 -24.67
C LEU A 13 27.18 5.01 -23.47
N ASN A 14 26.26 5.98 -23.56
CA ASN A 14 25.24 6.23 -22.55
C ASN A 14 23.87 5.80 -23.09
N ASN A 15 23.24 4.83 -22.42
CA ASN A 15 21.90 4.30 -22.75
C ASN A 15 21.76 3.72 -24.16
N ILE A 16 22.87 3.36 -24.79
CA ILE A 16 22.91 2.74 -26.12
C ILE A 16 23.82 1.52 -26.07
N VAL A 17 23.39 0.44 -26.69
CA VAL A 17 24.18 -0.78 -26.88
C VAL A 17 24.26 -1.04 -28.38
N ILE A 18 25.44 -1.29 -28.87
CA ILE A 18 25.71 -1.65 -30.26
C ILE A 18 25.94 -3.15 -30.34
N MET A 19 25.29 -3.80 -31.30
CA MET A 19 25.46 -5.23 -31.51
C MET A 19 26.52 -5.52 -32.58
N PRO A 20 27.23 -6.66 -32.52
CA PRO A 20 28.15 -7.07 -33.57
C PRO A 20 27.47 -7.16 -34.94
N ASP A 21 28.26 -7.09 -36.02
CA ASP A 21 27.81 -7.15 -37.42
C ASP A 21 26.74 -6.09 -37.80
N THR A 22 26.61 -5.01 -37.00
CA THR A 22 25.67 -3.90 -37.28
C THR A 22 26.41 -2.63 -37.68
N SER A 23 25.73 -1.75 -38.43
CA SER A 23 26.26 -0.45 -38.82
C SER A 23 25.36 0.63 -38.24
N SER A 24 25.94 1.57 -37.49
CA SER A 24 25.19 2.62 -36.80
C SER A 24 25.86 3.98 -36.91
N HIS A 25 25.05 5.04 -36.93
CA HIS A 25 25.53 6.40 -36.77
C HIS A 25 25.59 6.76 -35.30
N LEU A 26 26.71 7.28 -34.83
CA LEU A 26 26.88 7.77 -33.45
C LEU A 26 27.25 9.24 -33.45
N ASP A 27 26.53 9.99 -32.62
CA ASP A 27 26.86 11.39 -32.32
C ASP A 27 27.67 11.42 -31.00
N VAL A 28 28.96 11.65 -31.10
CA VAL A 28 29.90 11.68 -30.00
C VAL A 28 29.98 13.10 -29.45
N ILE A 29 29.62 13.26 -28.18
CA ILE A 29 29.50 14.59 -27.54
C ILE A 29 30.59 14.80 -26.48
N SER A 30 30.96 13.76 -25.72
CA SER A 30 31.95 13.89 -24.64
C SER A 30 33.35 14.19 -25.20
N LYS A 31 34.09 15.03 -24.49
CA LYS A 31 35.45 15.43 -24.91
C LYS A 31 36.37 14.21 -25.01
N GLU A 32 36.29 13.31 -24.06
CA GLU A 32 37.08 12.08 -23.97
C GLU A 32 36.79 11.15 -25.17
N SER A 33 35.52 10.98 -25.50
CA SER A 33 35.14 10.14 -26.65
C SER A 33 35.48 10.78 -27.99
N CYS A 34 35.43 12.11 -28.12
CA CYS A 34 35.87 12.82 -29.32
C CYS A 34 37.40 12.66 -29.53
N GLU A 35 38.19 12.69 -28.47
CA GLU A 35 39.62 12.45 -28.53
C GLU A 35 39.95 10.98 -28.81
N ALA A 36 39.18 10.04 -28.27
CA ALA A 36 39.29 8.61 -28.61
C ALA A 36 39.05 8.36 -30.11
N VAL A 37 38.01 9.00 -30.71
CA VAL A 37 37.78 8.95 -32.15
C VAL A 37 38.95 9.54 -32.93
N ALA A 38 39.48 10.70 -32.52
CA ALA A 38 40.60 11.33 -33.19
C ALA A 38 41.87 10.46 -33.16
N ASN A 39 42.11 9.73 -32.06
CA ASN A 39 43.23 8.81 -31.89
C ASN A 39 43.02 7.56 -32.76
N ALA A 40 41.80 6.98 -32.80
CA ALA A 40 41.48 5.86 -33.68
C ALA A 40 41.70 6.20 -35.16
N MET A 41 41.34 7.40 -35.58
CA MET A 41 41.53 7.89 -36.95
C MET A 41 42.99 8.10 -37.36
N LYS A 42 43.91 8.22 -36.43
CA LYS A 42 45.34 8.26 -36.71
C LYS A 42 45.97 6.87 -36.90
N GLY A 43 45.27 5.81 -36.44
CA GLY A 43 45.68 4.42 -36.49
C GLY A 43 44.92 3.65 -37.57
N ASP A 44 44.40 2.49 -37.20
CA ASP A 44 43.70 1.53 -38.08
C ASP A 44 42.21 1.76 -38.14
N CYS A 45 41.71 2.89 -37.64
CA CYS A 45 40.30 3.27 -37.53
C CYS A 45 39.45 2.33 -36.66
N SER A 46 40.09 1.51 -35.81
CA SER A 46 39.40 0.60 -34.93
C SER A 46 39.21 1.21 -33.57
N ILE A 47 38.04 0.98 -32.95
CA ILE A 47 37.67 1.55 -31.68
C ILE A 47 36.84 0.53 -30.88
N LEU A 48 36.91 0.62 -29.52
CA LEU A 48 36.08 -0.20 -28.65
C LEU A 48 34.87 0.62 -28.16
N LEU A 49 33.70 0.05 -28.23
CA LEU A 49 32.45 0.63 -27.80
C LEU A 49 31.96 -0.09 -26.54
N VAL A 50 31.71 0.66 -25.48
CA VAL A 50 31.31 0.09 -24.18
C VAL A 50 30.19 0.92 -23.57
N THR A 51 29.18 0.26 -23.08
CA THR A 51 28.03 0.93 -22.41
C THR A 51 28.31 1.15 -20.94
N ALA A 52 27.96 2.32 -20.42
CA ALA A 52 27.99 2.63 -18.99
C ALA A 52 26.75 2.04 -18.28
N LYS A 53 26.92 1.51 -17.05
CA LYS A 53 25.83 0.96 -16.23
C LYS A 53 24.88 2.04 -15.71
N GLU A 54 25.43 3.07 -15.07
CA GLU A 54 24.68 4.24 -14.58
C GLU A 54 25.56 5.49 -14.68
N VAL A 55 24.99 6.58 -15.14
CA VAL A 55 25.64 7.89 -15.14
C VAL A 55 25.42 8.52 -13.76
N LYS A 56 26.36 8.29 -12.83
CA LYS A 56 26.39 9.05 -11.57
C LYS A 56 27.05 10.40 -11.86
N GLU A 57 26.30 11.49 -11.73
CA GLU A 57 26.75 12.87 -12.02
C GLU A 57 28.03 13.33 -11.33
N ASN A 58 28.58 12.58 -10.38
CA ASN A 58 29.78 12.94 -9.59
C ASN A 58 30.92 11.92 -9.61
N SER A 59 30.88 10.86 -10.42
CA SER A 59 31.99 9.89 -10.47
C SER A 59 33.02 10.29 -11.53
N LYS A 60 34.30 10.41 -11.12
CA LYS A 60 35.41 10.67 -12.03
C LYS A 60 35.78 9.51 -12.97
N VAL A 61 35.24 8.33 -12.74
CA VAL A 61 35.47 7.11 -13.52
C VAL A 61 34.12 6.49 -13.85
N PRO A 62 33.84 6.15 -15.12
CA PRO A 62 32.59 5.52 -15.52
C PRO A 62 32.52 4.07 -15.02
N ASP A 63 31.36 3.65 -14.51
CA ASP A 63 31.07 2.24 -14.25
C ASP A 63 30.61 1.58 -15.55
N LEU A 64 31.41 0.64 -16.06
CA LEU A 64 31.23 0.06 -17.38
C LEU A 64 30.71 -1.38 -17.30
N TYR A 65 29.96 -1.78 -18.32
CA TYR A 65 29.66 -3.20 -18.51
C TYR A 65 30.92 -3.97 -18.96
N PRO A 66 31.08 -5.25 -18.56
CA PRO A 66 32.30 -6.01 -18.82
C PRO A 66 32.49 -6.40 -20.28
N ILE A 67 31.42 -6.43 -21.07
CA ILE A 67 31.46 -6.80 -22.49
C ILE A 67 31.02 -5.61 -23.34
N GLY A 68 31.87 -5.26 -24.29
CA GLY A 68 31.63 -4.28 -25.33
C GLY A 68 31.80 -4.87 -26.71
N VAL A 69 31.86 -4.02 -27.72
CA VAL A 69 31.99 -4.40 -29.14
C VAL A 69 33.06 -3.56 -29.78
N THR A 70 33.96 -4.24 -30.56
CA THR A 70 34.92 -3.54 -31.41
C THR A 70 34.25 -3.07 -32.67
N ALA A 71 34.60 -1.89 -33.15
CA ALA A 71 34.02 -1.31 -34.33
C ALA A 71 35.07 -0.60 -35.21
N LYS A 72 34.82 -0.54 -36.49
CA LYS A 72 35.61 0.21 -37.47
C LYS A 72 34.89 1.49 -37.87
N ILE A 73 35.59 2.61 -37.80
CA ILE A 73 35.05 3.91 -38.21
C ILE A 73 35.15 4.00 -39.74
N LYS A 74 33.99 4.07 -40.41
CA LYS A 74 33.89 4.17 -41.90
C LYS A 74 33.80 5.60 -42.39
N GLN A 75 33.12 6.47 -41.61
CA GLN A 75 32.95 7.89 -41.93
C GLN A 75 33.09 8.73 -40.67
N TYR A 76 33.62 9.92 -40.84
CA TYR A 76 33.88 10.89 -39.78
C TYR A 76 33.51 12.29 -40.26
N LEU A 77 32.62 12.95 -39.51
CA LEU A 77 32.13 14.27 -39.82
C LEU A 77 32.17 15.15 -38.56
N LYS A 78 32.92 16.25 -38.62
CA LYS A 78 32.87 17.28 -37.56
C LYS A 78 31.65 18.18 -37.74
N MET A 79 30.86 18.28 -36.69
CA MET A 79 29.67 19.15 -36.65
C MET A 79 29.99 20.52 -36.03
N PRO A 80 29.24 21.59 -36.37
CA PRO A 80 29.51 22.95 -35.87
C PRO A 80 29.51 23.08 -34.34
N ASN A 81 28.81 22.21 -33.63
CA ASN A 81 28.61 22.26 -32.19
C ASN A 81 29.72 21.49 -31.37
N LYS A 82 30.89 21.28 -31.94
CA LYS A 82 31.99 20.46 -31.35
C LYS A 82 31.60 18.99 -31.13
N THR A 83 30.49 18.52 -31.68
CA THR A 83 30.14 17.10 -31.72
C THR A 83 30.74 16.45 -32.96
N VAL A 84 31.00 15.15 -32.86
CA VAL A 84 31.55 14.37 -33.96
C VAL A 84 30.54 13.29 -34.33
N ARG A 85 30.10 13.28 -35.59
CA ARG A 85 29.25 12.20 -36.11
C ARG A 85 30.14 11.18 -36.81
N ILE A 86 30.03 9.92 -36.38
CA ILE A 86 30.76 8.82 -36.98
C ILE A 86 29.77 7.77 -37.50
N LEU A 87 30.11 7.15 -38.62
CA LEU A 87 29.50 5.90 -39.05
C LEU A 87 30.45 4.77 -38.67
N ILE A 88 29.95 3.86 -37.88
CA ILE A 88 30.70 2.69 -37.42
C ILE A 88 30.15 1.40 -38.04
N GLU A 89 31.02 0.46 -38.23
CA GLU A 89 30.69 -0.94 -38.50
C GLU A 89 31.21 -1.78 -37.33
N ALA A 90 30.29 -2.31 -36.54
CA ALA A 90 30.61 -3.14 -35.37
C ALA A 90 31.08 -4.53 -35.84
N GLU A 91 32.14 -5.04 -35.21
CA GLU A 91 32.78 -6.28 -35.67
C GLU A 91 32.57 -7.45 -34.71
N LYS A 92 33.27 -7.43 -33.55
CA LYS A 92 33.30 -8.57 -32.62
C LYS A 92 33.06 -8.16 -31.19
N ARG A 93 32.53 -9.07 -30.37
CA ARG A 93 32.45 -8.92 -28.93
C ARG A 93 33.84 -8.89 -28.32
N ALA A 94 34.02 -8.04 -27.33
CA ALA A 94 35.27 -7.88 -26.59
C ALA A 94 35.02 -7.79 -25.08
N ARG A 95 35.80 -8.54 -24.30
CA ARG A 95 35.77 -8.46 -22.84
C ARG A 95 36.83 -7.49 -22.39
N ILE A 96 36.46 -6.51 -21.58
CA ILE A 96 37.39 -5.53 -21.02
C ILE A 96 38.19 -6.20 -19.91
N VAL A 97 39.51 -6.08 -19.98
CA VAL A 97 40.46 -6.52 -18.96
C VAL A 97 40.81 -5.33 -18.04
N SER A 98 41.14 -4.21 -18.65
CA SER A 98 41.44 -2.96 -17.94
C SER A 98 41.16 -1.75 -18.82
N PHE A 99 40.93 -0.60 -18.24
CA PHE A 99 40.84 0.65 -18.98
C PHE A 99 41.54 1.79 -18.20
N TYR A 100 42.05 2.75 -18.92
CA TYR A 100 42.77 3.88 -18.36
C TYR A 100 42.58 5.12 -19.24
N LYS A 101 42.94 6.27 -18.70
CA LYS A 101 42.85 7.53 -19.42
C LYS A 101 44.26 8.02 -19.80
N GLU A 102 44.48 8.18 -21.10
CA GLU A 102 45.74 8.64 -21.67
C GLU A 102 45.46 9.74 -22.71
N ASP A 103 46.22 10.83 -22.71
CA ASP A 103 46.08 11.97 -23.63
C ASP A 103 44.63 12.51 -23.76
N GLY A 104 43.87 12.46 -22.66
CA GLY A 104 42.48 12.95 -22.62
C GLY A 104 41.45 11.99 -23.14
N ALA A 105 41.83 10.86 -23.72
CA ALA A 105 40.95 9.80 -24.20
C ALA A 105 40.96 8.58 -23.27
N TYR A 106 39.92 7.78 -23.28
CA TYR A 106 39.91 6.44 -22.68
C TYR A 106 40.50 5.43 -23.65
N ASN A 107 41.40 4.60 -23.16
CA ASN A 107 41.92 3.40 -23.84
C ASN A 107 41.54 2.18 -23.01
N ALA A 108 41.30 1.06 -23.64
CA ALA A 108 40.98 -0.18 -22.95
C ALA A 108 41.83 -1.33 -23.50
N ASP A 109 42.29 -2.16 -22.57
CA ASP A 109 42.83 -3.46 -22.84
C ASP A 109 41.73 -4.49 -22.82
N PHE A 110 41.62 -5.29 -23.85
CA PHE A 110 40.48 -6.22 -24.03
C PHE A 110 40.92 -7.50 -24.74
N GLU A 111 40.13 -8.52 -24.57
CA GLU A 111 40.25 -9.82 -25.26
C GLU A 111 39.07 -10.01 -26.18
N TYR A 112 39.32 -10.52 -27.39
CA TYR A 112 38.21 -10.94 -28.27
C TYR A 112 37.53 -12.16 -27.70
N ILE A 113 36.19 -12.17 -27.76
CA ILE A 113 35.41 -13.34 -27.40
C ILE A 113 35.08 -14.09 -28.68
N ASP A 114 35.62 -15.29 -28.79
CA ASP A 114 35.31 -16.18 -29.90
C ASP A 114 34.02 -16.93 -29.57
N THR A 115 32.96 -16.61 -30.30
CA THR A 115 31.65 -17.24 -30.13
C THR A 115 31.50 -18.52 -30.94
N GLU A 116 32.47 -18.85 -31.84
CA GLU A 116 32.43 -20.07 -32.63
C GLU A 116 32.75 -21.31 -31.80
N GLU A 117 33.61 -21.20 -30.78
CA GLU A 117 33.99 -22.32 -29.90
C GLU A 117 32.85 -22.71 -28.90
N THR A 118 31.85 -21.87 -28.70
CA THR A 118 30.75 -22.12 -27.75
C THR A 118 29.49 -22.68 -28.40
N ASN A 119 29.43 -22.74 -29.72
CA ASN A 119 28.27 -23.18 -30.47
C ASN A 119 28.31 -24.67 -30.80
N HIS A 120 27.66 -25.50 -30.01
CA HIS A 120 27.45 -26.94 -30.29
C HIS A 120 25.99 -27.20 -30.72
N LEU A 121 25.48 -26.42 -31.69
CA LEU A 121 24.12 -26.62 -32.23
C LEU A 121 24.16 -27.60 -33.40
N ASP A 122 23.21 -28.55 -33.41
CA ASP A 122 22.96 -29.39 -34.59
C ASP A 122 22.30 -28.55 -35.70
N GLU A 123 22.59 -28.89 -36.97
CA GLU A 123 22.03 -28.18 -38.14
C GLU A 123 20.49 -28.08 -38.11
N VAL A 124 19.81 -29.06 -37.50
CA VAL A 124 18.35 -29.08 -37.34
C VAL A 124 17.90 -28.08 -36.27
N GLU A 125 18.63 -27.99 -35.16
CA GLU A 125 18.36 -27.04 -34.09
C GLU A 125 18.57 -25.60 -34.57
N GLU A 126 19.66 -25.35 -35.28
CA GLU A 126 19.97 -24.04 -35.87
C GLU A 126 18.87 -23.56 -36.81
N LYS A 127 18.45 -24.39 -37.75
CA LYS A 127 17.35 -24.10 -38.68
C LYS A 127 16.02 -23.86 -37.94
N THR A 128 15.80 -24.58 -36.87
CA THR A 128 14.59 -24.43 -36.04
C THR A 128 14.58 -23.06 -35.33
N LEU A 129 15.70 -22.66 -34.72
CA LEU A 129 15.84 -21.38 -34.05
C LEU A 129 15.75 -20.20 -35.04
N ILE A 130 16.36 -20.31 -36.22
CA ILE A 130 16.20 -19.30 -37.28
C ILE A 130 14.73 -19.13 -37.65
N ARG A 131 14.02 -20.24 -37.82
CA ARG A 131 12.60 -20.21 -38.19
C ARG A 131 11.75 -19.58 -37.07
N MET A 132 11.95 -19.98 -35.84
CA MET A 132 11.24 -19.39 -34.68
C MET A 132 11.46 -17.89 -34.60
N LEU A 133 12.70 -17.44 -34.70
CA LEU A 133 13.07 -16.03 -34.66
C LEU A 133 12.51 -15.25 -35.85
N THR A 134 12.50 -15.86 -37.04
CA THR A 134 11.93 -15.27 -38.26
C THR A 134 10.41 -15.09 -38.13
N ASP A 135 9.70 -16.11 -37.65
CA ASP A 135 8.25 -16.05 -37.49
C ASP A 135 7.88 -15.01 -36.44
N LYS A 136 8.65 -14.93 -35.36
CA LYS A 136 8.46 -13.92 -34.30
C LYS A 136 8.75 -12.51 -34.82
N LEU A 137 9.79 -12.33 -35.58
CA LEU A 137 10.13 -11.05 -36.21
C LEU A 137 9.03 -10.58 -37.18
N ARG A 138 8.44 -11.50 -37.96
CA ARG A 138 7.29 -11.20 -38.83
C ARG A 138 6.08 -10.75 -38.02
N GLN A 139 5.77 -11.46 -36.96
CA GLN A 139 4.66 -11.11 -36.03
C GLN A 139 4.89 -9.74 -35.40
N ALA A 140 6.08 -9.48 -34.90
CA ALA A 140 6.44 -8.22 -34.28
C ALA A 140 6.32 -7.04 -35.24
N PHE A 141 6.80 -7.22 -36.51
CA PHE A 141 6.69 -6.21 -37.53
C PHE A 141 5.23 -5.94 -37.94
N ALA A 142 4.41 -6.99 -38.05
CA ALA A 142 2.98 -6.88 -38.35
C ALA A 142 2.22 -6.09 -37.26
N ASN A 143 2.63 -6.25 -36.01
CA ASN A 143 2.06 -5.54 -34.86
C ASN A 143 2.65 -4.12 -34.68
N GLY A 144 3.45 -3.63 -35.61
CA GLY A 144 3.98 -2.26 -35.58
C GLY A 144 5.26 -2.09 -34.75
N MET A 145 5.90 -3.16 -34.34
CA MET A 145 7.22 -3.11 -33.72
C MET A 145 8.29 -2.78 -34.77
N GLY A 146 8.96 -1.63 -34.59
CA GLY A 146 10.01 -1.17 -35.50
C GLY A 146 9.48 -0.46 -36.76
N THR A 147 10.08 0.67 -37.07
CA THR A 147 9.68 1.52 -38.22
C THR A 147 10.59 1.33 -39.48
N ASN A 148 11.74 0.67 -39.28
CA ASN A 148 12.77 0.56 -40.33
C ASN A 148 12.54 -0.66 -41.25
N LYS A 149 11.76 -0.43 -42.33
CA LYS A 149 11.47 -1.47 -43.34
C LYS A 149 12.72 -2.00 -44.06
N LEU A 150 13.77 -1.18 -44.19
CA LEU A 150 15.02 -1.61 -44.82
C LEU A 150 15.80 -2.59 -43.95
N LEU A 151 15.90 -2.29 -42.65
CA LEU A 151 16.53 -3.19 -41.66
C LEU A 151 15.77 -4.53 -41.61
N TYR A 152 14.43 -4.48 -41.49
CA TYR A 152 13.60 -5.67 -41.51
C TYR A 152 13.86 -6.58 -42.73
N LYS A 153 13.92 -6.00 -43.96
CA LYS A 153 14.21 -6.78 -45.16
C LYS A 153 15.63 -7.35 -45.15
N LYS A 154 16.62 -6.60 -44.68
CA LYS A 154 18.01 -7.05 -44.58
C LYS A 154 18.13 -8.23 -43.60
N LEU A 155 17.44 -8.16 -42.45
CA LEU A 155 17.46 -9.23 -41.46
C LEU A 155 16.96 -10.58 -42.04
N LEU A 156 15.90 -10.55 -42.85
CA LEU A 156 15.34 -11.77 -43.45
C LEU A 156 16.26 -12.43 -44.47
N THR A 157 17.40 -11.84 -44.83
CA THR A 157 18.39 -12.40 -45.80
C THR A 157 19.63 -12.95 -45.08
N ILE A 158 19.67 -12.98 -43.77
CA ILE A 158 20.80 -13.48 -42.98
C ILE A 158 20.55 -14.95 -42.66
N ASP A 159 21.46 -15.81 -43.12
CA ASP A 159 21.41 -17.27 -42.91
C ASP A 159 22.16 -17.72 -41.64
N ASP A 160 23.07 -16.91 -41.13
CA ASP A 160 23.85 -17.17 -39.91
C ASP A 160 23.01 -16.82 -38.67
N LEU A 161 22.78 -17.79 -37.77
CA LEU A 161 21.95 -17.63 -36.59
C LEU A 161 22.50 -16.56 -35.61
N ALA A 162 23.82 -16.51 -35.41
CA ALA A 162 24.42 -15.56 -34.47
C ALA A 162 24.27 -14.11 -34.96
N LYS A 163 24.56 -13.87 -36.27
CA LYS A 163 24.39 -12.57 -36.92
C LYS A 163 22.93 -12.16 -37.00
N PHE A 164 22.05 -13.11 -37.27
CA PHE A 164 20.61 -12.87 -37.28
C PHE A 164 20.09 -12.48 -35.94
N ALA A 165 20.48 -13.18 -34.87
CA ALA A 165 20.11 -12.86 -33.50
C ALA A 165 20.57 -11.45 -33.06
N ASP A 166 21.83 -11.11 -33.35
CA ASP A 166 22.38 -9.79 -33.07
C ASP A 166 21.65 -8.68 -33.84
N GLY A 167 21.36 -8.91 -35.12
CA GLY A 167 20.59 -7.98 -35.96
C GLY A 167 19.14 -7.80 -35.48
N VAL A 168 18.49 -8.87 -35.03
CA VAL A 168 17.13 -8.78 -34.45
C VAL A 168 17.15 -7.99 -33.16
N THR A 169 18.20 -8.13 -32.34
CA THR A 169 18.34 -7.33 -31.09
C THR A 169 18.40 -5.83 -31.39
N GLU A 170 19.05 -5.43 -32.49
CA GLU A 170 19.06 -4.03 -32.92
C GLU A 170 17.66 -3.53 -33.31
N PHE A 171 16.85 -4.41 -33.94
CA PHE A 171 15.49 -4.09 -34.38
C PHE A 171 14.51 -3.90 -33.25
N ILE A 172 14.68 -4.58 -32.11
CA ILE A 172 13.78 -4.52 -30.95
C ILE A 172 13.91 -3.16 -30.23
N PRO A 173 12.81 -2.43 -29.93
CA PRO A 173 12.83 -1.18 -29.19
C PRO A 173 12.97 -1.39 -27.66
N ALA A 174 13.75 -2.38 -27.24
CA ALA A 174 13.95 -2.71 -25.84
C ALA A 174 14.92 -1.73 -25.13
N PRO A 175 14.82 -1.59 -23.80
CA PRO A 175 15.76 -0.83 -22.98
C PRO A 175 17.21 -1.31 -23.17
N TYR A 176 18.17 -0.39 -23.10
CA TYR A 176 19.58 -0.69 -23.29
C TYR A 176 20.10 -1.76 -22.30
N THR A 177 19.54 -1.83 -21.10
CA THR A 177 19.89 -2.86 -20.09
C THR A 177 19.60 -4.27 -20.60
N LYS A 178 18.43 -4.48 -21.21
CA LYS A 178 18.06 -5.78 -21.82
C LYS A 178 18.91 -6.10 -23.07
N LYS A 179 19.20 -5.10 -23.91
CA LYS A 179 20.11 -5.27 -25.04
C LYS A 179 21.52 -5.65 -24.58
N GLN A 180 21.97 -5.09 -23.45
CA GLN A 180 23.25 -5.42 -22.87
C GLN A 180 23.29 -6.87 -22.32
N GLU A 181 22.23 -7.32 -21.67
CA GLU A 181 22.11 -8.72 -21.23
C GLU A 181 22.20 -9.70 -22.41
N ILE A 182 21.55 -9.35 -23.52
CA ILE A 182 21.63 -10.14 -24.76
C ILE A 182 23.05 -10.12 -25.33
N LEU A 183 23.75 -8.97 -25.33
CA LEU A 183 25.14 -8.84 -25.76
C LEU A 183 26.10 -9.71 -24.92
N GLU A 184 25.84 -9.77 -23.60
CA GLU A 184 26.67 -10.53 -22.63
C GLU A 184 26.40 -12.05 -22.70
N THR A 185 25.29 -12.47 -23.30
CA THR A 185 24.95 -13.89 -23.46
C THR A 185 25.74 -14.47 -24.62
N LEU A 186 26.75 -15.27 -24.33
CA LEU A 186 27.68 -15.82 -25.34
C LEU A 186 27.10 -17.03 -26.06
N ASP A 187 26.37 -17.90 -25.36
CA ASP A 187 25.67 -19.03 -25.97
C ASP A 187 24.54 -18.53 -26.89
N VAL A 188 24.56 -18.95 -28.15
CA VAL A 188 23.64 -18.47 -29.20
C VAL A 188 22.21 -18.95 -28.94
N LYS A 189 22.04 -20.17 -28.43
CA LYS A 189 20.71 -20.73 -28.10
C LYS A 189 20.07 -19.95 -26.97
N GLU A 190 20.80 -19.72 -25.89
CA GLU A 190 20.33 -18.92 -24.76
C GLU A 190 20.03 -17.47 -25.18
N ARG A 191 20.89 -16.89 -26.04
CA ARG A 191 20.69 -15.55 -26.60
C ARG A 191 19.39 -15.46 -27.39
N VAL A 192 19.11 -16.41 -28.28
CA VAL A 192 17.87 -16.46 -29.06
C VAL A 192 16.64 -16.57 -28.14
N MET A 193 16.73 -17.39 -27.09
CA MET A 193 15.62 -17.49 -26.10
C MET A 193 15.36 -16.17 -25.38
N LYS A 194 16.40 -15.45 -24.96
CA LYS A 194 16.27 -14.11 -24.36
C LYS A 194 15.69 -13.10 -25.34
N ILE A 195 16.08 -13.16 -26.60
CA ILE A 195 15.52 -12.29 -27.65
C ILE A 195 14.03 -12.56 -27.83
N LEU A 196 13.61 -13.82 -27.93
CA LEU A 196 12.21 -14.21 -28.09
C LEU A 196 11.37 -13.71 -26.88
N GLN A 197 11.88 -13.90 -25.66
CA GLN A 197 11.23 -13.41 -24.45
C GLN A 197 11.11 -11.88 -24.45
N THR A 198 12.19 -11.16 -24.79
CA THR A 198 12.18 -9.70 -24.88
C THR A 198 11.19 -9.21 -25.93
N MET A 199 11.09 -9.90 -27.07
CA MET A 199 10.11 -9.57 -28.11
C MET A 199 8.67 -9.75 -27.62
N ASP A 200 8.38 -10.79 -26.85
CA ASP A 200 7.05 -11.01 -26.27
C ASP A 200 6.67 -9.87 -25.31
N GLU A 201 7.55 -9.52 -24.40
CA GLU A 201 7.34 -8.43 -23.45
C GLU A 201 7.12 -7.08 -24.15
N GLU A 202 7.91 -6.75 -25.17
CA GLU A 202 7.76 -5.50 -25.93
C GLU A 202 6.49 -5.49 -26.80
N MET A 203 6.04 -6.64 -27.30
CA MET A 203 4.76 -6.74 -28.02
C MET A 203 3.57 -6.51 -27.09
N GLU A 204 3.62 -7.02 -25.87
CA GLU A 204 2.58 -6.79 -24.85
C GLU A 204 2.50 -5.30 -24.47
N ILE A 205 3.66 -4.67 -24.25
CA ILE A 205 3.73 -3.22 -23.98
C ILE A 205 3.14 -2.41 -25.14
N LEU A 206 3.43 -2.79 -26.36
CA LEU A 206 2.88 -2.13 -27.57
C LEU A 206 1.36 -2.29 -27.66
N ALA A 207 0.83 -3.47 -27.38
CA ALA A 207 -0.61 -3.74 -27.40
C ALA A 207 -1.34 -2.86 -26.36
N ILE A 208 -0.82 -2.79 -25.12
CA ILE A 208 -1.37 -1.93 -24.09
C ILE A 208 -1.30 -0.45 -24.47
N ARG A 209 -0.19 -0.02 -25.10
CA ARG A 209 -0.03 1.36 -25.58
C ARG A 209 -1.05 1.72 -26.66
N GLN A 210 -1.33 0.83 -27.58
CA GLN A 210 -2.33 1.02 -28.63
C GLN A 210 -3.74 1.12 -28.03
N GLU A 211 -4.09 0.25 -27.09
CA GLU A 211 -5.38 0.32 -26.39
C GLU A 211 -5.59 1.63 -25.65
N ILE A 212 -4.55 2.11 -24.96
CA ILE A 212 -4.60 3.41 -24.28
C ILE A 212 -4.74 4.55 -25.30
N GLN A 213 -4.05 4.48 -26.42
CA GLN A 213 -4.09 5.52 -27.45
C GLN A 213 -5.43 5.57 -28.18
N GLU A 214 -6.06 4.43 -28.44
CA GLU A 214 -7.43 4.35 -28.96
C GLU A 214 -8.44 4.95 -27.97
N LYS A 215 -8.35 4.60 -26.67
CA LYS A 215 -9.22 5.18 -25.65
C LYS A 215 -9.05 6.70 -25.49
N LEU A 216 -7.81 7.18 -25.61
CA LEU A 216 -7.52 8.63 -25.62
C LEU A 216 -8.09 9.31 -26.86
N GLN A 217 -7.98 8.69 -28.02
CA GLN A 217 -8.46 9.23 -29.29
C GLN A 217 -10.00 9.29 -29.32
N ASP A 218 -10.66 8.27 -28.78
CA ASP A 218 -12.11 8.27 -28.59
C ASP A 218 -12.58 9.34 -27.62
N CYS A 219 -11.82 9.58 -26.54
CA CYS A 219 -12.10 10.64 -25.59
C CYS A 219 -11.94 12.02 -26.22
N VAL A 220 -10.87 12.24 -27.00
CA VAL A 220 -10.62 13.50 -27.75
C VAL A 220 -11.68 13.72 -28.83
N ASN A 221 -12.07 12.67 -29.57
CA ASN A 221 -13.11 12.76 -30.59
C ASN A 221 -14.48 13.05 -29.97
N LYS A 222 -14.81 12.50 -28.81
CA LYS A 222 -16.02 12.87 -28.04
C LYS A 222 -15.99 14.35 -27.65
N HIS A 223 -14.87 14.86 -27.12
CA HIS A 223 -14.76 16.27 -26.74
C HIS A 223 -14.80 17.21 -27.93
N GLN A 224 -14.15 16.85 -29.06
CA GLN A 224 -14.25 17.64 -30.29
C GLN A 224 -15.68 17.66 -30.85
N ARG A 225 -16.38 16.53 -30.81
CA ARG A 225 -17.77 16.45 -31.26
C ARG A 225 -18.73 17.23 -30.36
N GLU A 226 -18.52 17.18 -29.02
CA GLU A 226 -19.23 18.04 -28.06
C GLU A 226 -18.92 19.51 -28.29
N TYR A 227 -17.68 19.86 -28.56
CA TYR A 227 -17.27 21.23 -28.86
C TYR A 227 -17.94 21.76 -30.14
N VAL A 228 -17.92 20.99 -31.23
CA VAL A 228 -18.56 21.35 -32.48
C VAL A 228 -20.09 21.46 -32.33
N LEU A 229 -20.73 20.54 -31.59
CA LEU A 229 -22.15 20.62 -31.28
C LEU A 229 -22.49 21.83 -30.40
N ARG A 230 -21.61 22.18 -29.43
CA ARG A 230 -21.76 23.40 -28.61
C ARG A 230 -21.59 24.67 -29.44
N GLU A 231 -20.64 24.67 -30.38
CA GLU A 231 -20.47 25.81 -31.30
C GLU A 231 -21.66 25.94 -32.27
N GLN A 232 -22.18 24.83 -32.79
CA GLN A 232 -23.41 24.84 -33.58
C GLN A 232 -24.61 25.32 -32.77
N MET A 233 -24.75 24.88 -31.50
CA MET A 233 -25.77 25.43 -30.58
C MET A 233 -25.61 26.93 -30.33
N LYS A 234 -24.36 27.43 -30.21
CA LYS A 234 -24.09 28.88 -30.07
C LYS A 234 -24.55 29.67 -31.31
N VAL A 235 -24.20 29.14 -32.49
CA VAL A 235 -24.63 29.81 -33.76
C VAL A 235 -26.17 29.81 -33.87
N ILE A 236 -26.83 28.71 -33.53
CA ILE A 236 -28.29 28.61 -33.53
C ILE A 236 -28.90 29.54 -32.48
N LYS A 237 -28.31 29.65 -31.27
CA LYS A 237 -28.75 30.60 -30.23
C LYS A 237 -28.55 32.04 -30.65
N LYS A 238 -27.48 32.34 -31.39
CA LYS A 238 -27.19 33.65 -31.93
C LYS A 238 -28.19 34.07 -33.01
N GLU A 239 -28.61 33.16 -33.87
CA GLU A 239 -29.70 33.38 -34.85
C GLU A 239 -31.10 33.49 -34.22
N LEU A 240 -31.27 32.90 -33.03
CA LEU A 240 -32.51 33.00 -32.25
C LEU A 240 -32.58 34.24 -31.35
N GLY A 241 -31.56 35.10 -31.34
CA GLY A 241 -31.54 36.34 -30.55
C GLY A 241 -31.30 36.14 -29.04
N GLU A 242 -30.70 35.01 -28.64
CA GLU A 242 -30.37 34.70 -27.24
C GLU A 242 -28.96 35.17 -26.81
N ASP A 243 -28.44 36.25 -27.43
CA ASP A 243 -27.00 36.64 -27.35
C ASP A 243 -26.62 37.59 -26.18
N ASP A 244 -27.52 37.78 -25.18
CA ASP A 244 -27.25 38.64 -24.01
C ASP A 244 -27.02 37.85 -22.71
N ASN A 245 -26.37 36.67 -22.80
CA ASN A 245 -26.33 35.76 -21.68
C ASN A 245 -25.35 36.20 -20.57
N THR A 246 -24.27 36.91 -20.86
CA THR A 246 -23.25 37.28 -19.87
C THR A 246 -23.71 38.41 -18.94
N GLU A 247 -24.43 39.40 -19.46
CA GLU A 247 -25.03 40.45 -18.63
C GLU A 247 -26.13 39.94 -17.76
N LYS A 248 -27.05 39.13 -18.32
CA LYS A 248 -28.12 38.44 -17.53
C LYS A 248 -27.56 37.55 -16.47
N THR A 249 -26.53 36.74 -16.78
CA THR A 249 -25.88 35.87 -15.82
C THR A 249 -25.19 36.67 -14.69
N ALA A 250 -24.54 37.78 -15.02
CA ALA A 250 -23.95 38.67 -14.03
C ALA A 250 -25.01 39.34 -13.13
N ASP A 251 -26.16 39.71 -13.69
CA ASP A 251 -27.30 40.25 -12.93
C ASP A 251 -27.93 39.21 -12.02
N GLU A 252 -28.11 37.96 -12.48
CA GLU A 252 -28.55 36.83 -11.66
C GLU A 252 -27.58 36.56 -10.50
N TYR A 253 -26.28 36.63 -10.75
CA TYR A 253 -25.31 36.43 -9.67
C TYR A 253 -25.32 37.60 -8.68
N MET A 254 -25.54 38.83 -9.10
CA MET A 254 -25.70 39.97 -8.20
C MET A 254 -26.97 39.84 -7.34
N GLU A 255 -28.07 39.35 -7.88
CA GLU A 255 -29.30 39.07 -7.12
C GLU A 255 -29.07 37.95 -6.09
N ARG A 256 -28.39 36.86 -6.49
CA ARG A 256 -28.01 35.80 -5.55
C ARG A 256 -27.09 36.30 -4.45
N LEU A 257 -26.14 37.22 -4.77
CA LEU A 257 -25.20 37.81 -3.80
C LEU A 257 -25.95 38.68 -2.78
N GLN A 258 -26.95 39.46 -3.18
CA GLN A 258 -27.76 40.29 -2.27
C GLN A 258 -28.51 39.45 -1.23
N ASN A 259 -28.91 38.24 -1.63
CA ASN A 259 -29.60 37.29 -0.75
C ASN A 259 -28.65 36.38 0.04
N LEU A 260 -27.33 36.51 -0.16
CA LEU A 260 -26.31 35.65 0.48
C LEU A 260 -25.94 36.18 1.86
N THR A 261 -26.05 35.30 2.86
CA THR A 261 -25.60 35.56 4.24
C THR A 261 -24.12 35.24 4.40
N ALA A 262 -23.24 35.91 3.67
CA ALA A 262 -21.80 35.70 3.73
C ALA A 262 -21.07 36.83 4.48
N PRO A 263 -19.85 36.60 4.98
CA PRO A 263 -18.97 37.63 5.50
C PRO A 263 -18.71 38.76 4.48
N GLU A 264 -18.45 39.98 4.97
CA GLU A 264 -18.29 41.15 4.10
C GLU A 264 -17.14 41.00 3.11
N GLU A 265 -16.02 40.35 3.54
CA GLU A 265 -14.88 40.06 2.67
C GLU A 265 -15.26 39.20 1.45
N VAL A 266 -16.14 38.20 1.66
CA VAL A 266 -16.66 37.34 0.59
C VAL A 266 -17.55 38.10 -0.37
N LYS A 267 -18.43 38.98 0.16
CA LYS A 267 -19.30 39.83 -0.67
C LYS A 267 -18.52 40.81 -1.52
N GLU A 268 -17.51 41.48 -0.93
CA GLU A 268 -16.63 42.37 -1.67
C GLU A 268 -15.88 41.63 -2.79
N LYS A 269 -15.35 40.44 -2.49
CA LYS A 269 -14.65 39.61 -3.48
C LYS A 269 -15.58 39.20 -4.61
N LEU A 270 -16.77 38.66 -4.29
CA LEU A 270 -17.76 38.30 -5.29
C LEU A 270 -18.20 39.49 -6.14
N THR A 271 -18.45 40.68 -5.54
CA THR A 271 -18.81 41.88 -6.26
C THR A 271 -17.75 42.27 -7.27
N LYS A 272 -16.46 42.19 -6.90
CA LYS A 272 -15.35 42.49 -7.81
C LYS A 272 -15.28 41.49 -8.97
N GLU A 273 -15.43 40.20 -8.67
CA GLU A 273 -15.33 39.15 -9.70
C GLU A 273 -16.56 39.13 -10.63
N ILE A 274 -17.77 39.41 -10.12
CA ILE A 274 -18.97 39.58 -10.95
C ILE A 274 -18.85 40.79 -11.86
N SER A 275 -18.31 41.94 -11.34
CA SER A 275 -18.02 43.11 -12.15
C SER A 275 -16.99 42.84 -13.24
N ARG A 276 -15.98 42.02 -12.94
CA ARG A 276 -14.99 41.56 -13.91
C ARG A 276 -15.62 40.64 -14.97
N LEU A 277 -16.51 39.71 -14.57
CA LEU A 277 -17.25 38.88 -15.53
C LEU A 277 -18.08 39.70 -16.50
N ARG A 278 -18.73 40.78 -16.00
CA ARG A 278 -19.51 41.69 -16.82
C ARG A 278 -18.64 42.43 -17.86
N ALA A 279 -17.37 42.75 -17.52
CA ALA A 279 -16.44 43.45 -18.39
C ALA A 279 -15.74 42.55 -19.42
N LEU A 280 -15.79 41.20 -19.25
CA LEU A 280 -15.13 40.26 -20.14
C LEU A 280 -15.95 40.02 -21.41
N PRO A 281 -15.29 39.90 -22.59
CA PRO A 281 -15.96 39.50 -23.83
C PRO A 281 -16.61 38.10 -23.64
N PRO A 282 -17.81 37.87 -24.19
CA PRO A 282 -18.57 36.60 -24.01
C PRO A 282 -17.84 35.33 -24.44
N MET A 283 -16.83 35.43 -25.29
CA MET A 283 -16.04 34.29 -25.80
C MET A 283 -14.66 34.14 -25.18
N ALA A 284 -14.33 34.90 -24.14
CA ALA A 284 -13.04 34.77 -23.47
C ALA A 284 -12.96 33.42 -22.70
N ALA A 285 -11.89 32.66 -22.91
CA ALA A 285 -11.64 31.42 -22.17
C ALA A 285 -11.66 31.63 -20.64
N GLU A 286 -11.30 32.83 -20.19
CA GLU A 286 -11.30 33.27 -18.81
C GLU A 286 -12.73 33.37 -18.22
N SER A 287 -13.75 33.65 -19.06
CA SER A 287 -15.14 33.78 -18.64
C SER A 287 -15.65 32.49 -17.99
N GLY A 288 -15.36 31.33 -18.58
CA GLY A 288 -15.76 30.03 -18.02
C GLY A 288 -15.12 29.71 -16.68
N ILE A 289 -13.83 30.05 -16.50
CA ILE A 289 -13.12 29.87 -15.24
C ILE A 289 -13.72 30.79 -14.16
N LEU A 290 -14.01 32.00 -14.51
CA LEU A 290 -14.57 33.02 -13.60
C LEU A 290 -16.00 32.67 -13.20
N THR A 291 -16.81 32.19 -14.14
CA THR A 291 -18.18 31.71 -13.88
C THR A 291 -18.16 30.56 -12.88
N ASN A 292 -17.34 29.52 -13.12
CA ASN A 292 -17.21 28.39 -12.19
C ASN A 292 -16.75 28.83 -10.79
N TYR A 293 -15.84 29.80 -10.72
CA TYR A 293 -15.38 30.38 -9.46
C TYR A 293 -16.48 31.09 -8.71
N ILE A 294 -17.24 31.96 -9.36
CA ILE A 294 -18.35 32.71 -8.79
C ILE A 294 -19.43 31.74 -8.32
N GLU A 295 -19.81 30.75 -9.13
CA GLU A 295 -20.79 29.72 -8.77
C GLU A 295 -20.34 28.93 -7.53
N THR A 296 -19.06 28.53 -7.49
CA THR A 296 -18.53 27.77 -6.35
C THR A 296 -18.63 28.57 -5.05
N LEU A 297 -18.33 29.88 -5.09
CA LEU A 297 -18.45 30.75 -3.91
C LEU A 297 -19.91 31.03 -3.53
N LEU A 298 -20.80 31.22 -4.51
CA LEU A 298 -22.24 31.45 -4.27
C LEU A 298 -22.93 30.20 -3.74
N ASP A 299 -22.49 29.01 -4.17
CA ASP A 299 -23.07 27.72 -3.76
C ASP A 299 -22.56 27.25 -2.38
N TYR A 300 -21.47 27.82 -1.88
CA TYR A 300 -20.99 27.51 -0.54
C TYR A 300 -22.00 27.97 0.52
N PRO A 301 -22.26 27.20 1.56
CA PRO A 301 -23.36 27.44 2.52
C PRO A 301 -23.02 28.52 3.57
N TRP A 302 -22.63 29.71 3.14
CA TRP A 302 -22.34 30.83 4.03
C TRP A 302 -23.52 31.16 4.96
N GLY A 303 -23.27 31.14 6.27
CA GLY A 303 -24.27 31.46 7.30
C GLY A 303 -25.45 30.51 7.40
N LYS A 304 -25.44 29.38 6.68
CA LYS A 304 -26.53 28.37 6.72
C LYS A 304 -26.18 27.26 7.70
N SER A 305 -26.55 27.43 8.96
CA SER A 305 -26.40 26.37 9.96
C SER A 305 -27.61 25.44 9.93
N SER A 306 -27.38 24.13 10.00
CA SER A 306 -28.42 23.16 10.31
C SER A 306 -28.92 23.38 11.74
N LYS A 307 -30.21 23.18 12.00
CA LYS A 307 -30.73 23.19 13.38
C LYS A 307 -30.00 22.09 14.13
N GLU A 308 -29.24 22.45 15.13
CA GLU A 308 -28.57 21.49 15.97
C GLU A 308 -29.59 20.59 16.65
N ASN A 309 -29.28 19.31 16.69
CA ASN A 309 -30.11 18.38 17.42
C ASN A 309 -29.63 18.41 18.88
N ASP A 310 -30.05 19.45 19.62
CA ASP A 310 -29.68 19.67 21.02
C ASP A 310 -30.20 18.58 21.96
N ASN A 311 -30.82 17.56 21.38
CA ASN A 311 -31.42 16.49 22.16
C ASN A 311 -30.44 15.31 22.29
N LEU A 312 -29.66 15.34 23.36
CA LEU A 312 -28.72 14.28 23.75
C LEU A 312 -29.44 12.89 23.80
N GLU A 313 -30.72 12.86 24.25
CA GLU A 313 -31.49 11.61 24.26
C GLU A 313 -31.69 11.01 22.89
N LYS A 314 -31.79 11.82 21.84
CA LYS A 314 -31.86 11.32 20.47
C LYS A 314 -30.54 10.70 20.01
N ALA A 315 -29.43 11.35 20.34
CA ALA A 315 -28.08 10.81 20.02
C ALA A 315 -27.87 9.46 20.73
N ILE A 316 -28.23 9.36 22.00
CA ILE A 316 -28.18 8.11 22.77
C ILE A 316 -29.02 7.02 22.08
N LYS A 317 -30.28 7.34 21.73
CA LYS A 317 -31.17 6.37 21.06
C LYS A 317 -30.64 5.92 19.70
N ILE A 318 -29.98 6.79 18.93
CA ILE A 318 -29.36 6.45 17.66
C ILE A 318 -28.16 5.54 17.89
N LEU A 319 -27.29 5.86 18.86
CA LEU A 319 -26.14 5.04 19.22
C LEU A 319 -26.55 3.63 19.67
N GLU A 320 -27.57 3.53 20.52
CA GLU A 320 -28.10 2.25 20.97
C GLU A 320 -28.78 1.45 19.85
N ARG A 321 -29.51 2.14 18.96
CA ARG A 321 -30.18 1.51 17.83
C ARG A 321 -29.18 0.97 16.79
N ASP A 322 -28.11 1.70 16.52
CA ASP A 322 -27.23 1.42 15.38
C ASP A 322 -25.96 0.63 15.80
N HIS A 323 -25.66 0.55 17.10
CA HIS A 323 -24.47 -0.12 17.64
C HIS A 323 -24.78 -1.03 18.82
N TYR A 324 -24.33 -2.28 18.71
CA TYR A 324 -24.40 -3.25 19.80
C TYR A 324 -23.09 -3.25 20.60
N GLY A 325 -23.15 -3.21 21.93
CA GLY A 325 -21.99 -3.12 22.79
C GLY A 325 -21.30 -1.76 22.73
N LEU A 326 -19.99 -1.72 22.97
CA LEU A 326 -19.16 -0.51 22.95
C LEU A 326 -19.62 0.55 23.98
N GLU A 327 -20.03 0.14 25.17
CA GLU A 327 -20.66 1.03 26.17
C GLU A 327 -19.72 2.18 26.56
N GLU A 328 -18.44 1.90 26.84
CA GLU A 328 -17.43 2.92 27.17
C GLU A 328 -17.24 3.93 26.03
N VAL A 329 -17.20 3.46 24.79
CA VAL A 329 -17.06 4.33 23.62
C VAL A 329 -18.30 5.21 23.45
N LYS A 330 -19.49 4.66 23.64
CA LYS A 330 -20.74 5.41 23.59
C LYS A 330 -20.79 6.47 24.67
N GLU A 331 -20.42 6.13 25.90
CA GLU A 331 -20.41 7.06 27.04
C GLU A 331 -19.47 8.24 26.76
N ARG A 332 -18.24 8.00 26.32
CA ARG A 332 -17.31 9.07 25.95
C ARG A 332 -17.82 9.96 24.81
N ILE A 333 -18.50 9.39 23.83
CA ILE A 333 -19.09 10.17 22.74
C ILE A 333 -20.26 11.01 23.27
N ILE A 334 -21.08 10.47 24.17
CA ILE A 334 -22.18 11.20 24.79
C ILE A 334 -21.64 12.35 25.65
N ASP A 335 -20.60 12.12 26.44
CA ASP A 335 -19.93 13.15 27.22
C ASP A 335 -19.37 14.27 26.35
N TYR A 336 -18.71 13.89 25.23
CA TYR A 336 -18.20 14.83 24.26
C TYR A 336 -19.32 15.68 23.64
N LEU A 337 -20.42 15.06 23.24
CA LEU A 337 -21.59 15.76 22.68
C LEU A 337 -22.25 16.68 23.73
N ALA A 338 -22.32 16.24 24.97
CA ALA A 338 -22.85 17.05 26.08
C ALA A 338 -22.03 18.34 26.30
N VAL A 339 -20.71 18.21 26.31
CA VAL A 339 -19.81 19.39 26.42
C VAL A 339 -19.95 20.29 25.19
N HIS A 340 -20.06 19.73 23.99
CA HIS A 340 -20.24 20.52 22.77
C HIS A 340 -21.55 21.31 22.76
N ILE A 341 -22.64 20.72 23.27
CA ILE A 341 -23.95 21.40 23.40
C ILE A 341 -23.88 22.54 24.43
N LEU A 342 -23.14 22.35 25.55
CA LEU A 342 -23.03 23.36 26.60
C LEU A 342 -22.05 24.50 26.29
N ASN A 343 -21.05 24.23 25.48
CA ASN A 343 -19.97 25.16 25.18
C ASN A 343 -19.66 25.20 23.67
N GLU A 344 -20.55 25.81 22.90
CA GLU A 344 -20.41 25.94 21.42
C GLU A 344 -19.12 26.69 20.97
N LYS A 345 -18.49 27.45 21.85
CA LYS A 345 -17.26 28.20 21.55
C LYS A 345 -16.02 27.66 22.23
N GLY A 346 -16.12 26.51 22.88
CA GLY A 346 -15.01 25.92 23.63
C GLY A 346 -14.01 25.24 22.74
N ASN A 347 -12.72 25.39 23.05
CA ASN A 347 -11.65 24.58 22.47
C ASN A 347 -11.81 23.13 22.92
N MET A 348 -12.36 22.27 22.06
CA MET A 348 -12.48 20.85 22.35
C MET A 348 -11.46 20.05 21.55
N PRO A 349 -10.83 19.04 22.15
CA PRO A 349 -9.98 18.13 21.39
C PRO A 349 -10.84 17.37 20.38
N ILE A 350 -10.23 17.00 19.26
CA ILE A 350 -10.92 16.26 18.20
C ILE A 350 -10.98 14.79 18.58
N LEU A 351 -12.16 14.19 18.49
CA LEU A 351 -12.29 12.75 18.73
C LEU A 351 -11.62 11.93 17.63
N CYS A 352 -10.74 11.05 18.02
CA CYS A 352 -10.13 10.06 17.12
C CYS A 352 -10.49 8.65 17.57
N LEU A 353 -11.26 7.95 16.73
CA LEU A 353 -11.67 6.56 16.97
C LEU A 353 -10.60 5.61 16.40
N VAL A 354 -9.83 4.99 17.30
CA VAL A 354 -8.72 4.09 16.93
C VAL A 354 -9.13 2.64 17.13
N GLY A 355 -8.83 1.78 16.18
CA GLY A 355 -9.06 0.34 16.34
C GLY A 355 -9.14 -0.43 15.03
N PRO A 356 -9.32 -1.75 15.08
CA PRO A 356 -9.29 -2.59 13.90
C PRO A 356 -10.40 -2.25 12.88
N PRO A 357 -10.19 -2.58 11.61
CA PRO A 357 -11.18 -2.34 10.57
C PRO A 357 -12.46 -3.14 10.81
N GLY A 358 -13.61 -2.54 10.50
CA GLY A 358 -14.91 -3.20 10.60
C GLY A 358 -15.56 -3.16 12.00
N THR A 359 -15.04 -2.34 12.92
CA THR A 359 -15.62 -2.15 14.26
C THR A 359 -16.65 -1.02 14.33
N GLY A 360 -17.08 -0.48 13.19
CA GLY A 360 -18.18 0.50 13.16
C GLY A 360 -17.77 1.96 13.38
N LYS A 361 -16.48 2.29 13.39
CA LYS A 361 -15.97 3.67 13.60
C LYS A 361 -16.71 4.73 12.77
N THR A 362 -16.87 4.47 11.47
CA THR A 362 -17.55 5.39 10.54
C THR A 362 -19.05 5.55 10.84
N SER A 363 -19.72 4.52 11.35
CA SER A 363 -21.16 4.58 11.65
C SER A 363 -21.45 5.29 12.98
N ILE A 364 -20.52 5.20 13.93
CA ILE A 364 -20.60 5.91 15.22
C ILE A 364 -20.64 7.43 15.00
N ALA A 365 -19.83 7.95 14.07
CA ALA A 365 -19.81 9.37 13.76
C ALA A 365 -21.17 9.91 13.27
N ARG A 366 -22.00 9.09 12.64
CA ARG A 366 -23.35 9.50 12.17
C ARG A 366 -24.36 9.73 13.30
N ALA A 367 -24.09 9.19 14.46
CA ALA A 367 -25.03 9.27 15.60
C ALA A 367 -25.21 10.67 16.17
N THR A 368 -24.34 11.62 15.80
CA THR A 368 -24.42 13.02 16.24
C THR A 368 -25.66 13.76 15.74
N GLY A 369 -26.32 13.23 14.68
CA GLY A 369 -27.51 13.84 14.08
C GLY A 369 -27.27 15.09 13.25
N LYS A 370 -25.99 15.51 13.09
CA LYS A 370 -25.58 16.58 12.17
C LYS A 370 -25.55 16.08 10.70
N GLU A 371 -25.65 17.00 9.76
CA GLU A 371 -25.35 16.69 8.36
C GLU A 371 -23.93 16.15 8.26
N TYR A 372 -23.77 15.03 7.53
CA TYR A 372 -22.57 14.22 7.58
C TYR A 372 -21.87 14.10 6.24
N VAL A 373 -20.59 14.29 6.24
CA VAL A 373 -19.71 13.98 5.09
C VAL A 373 -18.48 13.20 5.52
N ARG A 374 -18.11 12.21 4.70
CA ARG A 374 -16.90 11.41 4.90
C ARG A 374 -15.82 11.84 3.91
N MET A 375 -14.63 12.10 4.43
CA MET A 375 -13.42 12.38 3.67
C MET A 375 -12.34 11.33 4.00
N SER A 376 -11.97 10.51 3.02
CA SER A 376 -10.85 9.58 3.19
C SER A 376 -9.53 10.30 2.98
N LEU A 377 -8.62 10.19 3.95
CA LEU A 377 -7.26 10.70 3.89
C LEU A 377 -6.26 9.68 3.34
N GLY A 378 -6.67 8.40 3.25
CA GLY A 378 -5.84 7.35 2.64
C GLY A 378 -5.58 7.63 1.16
N GLY A 379 -4.31 7.87 0.84
CA GLY A 379 -3.87 8.17 -0.53
C GLY A 379 -3.74 9.66 -0.87
N VAL A 380 -4.08 10.56 0.05
CA VAL A 380 -3.80 12.01 -0.09
C VAL A 380 -2.30 12.22 0.09
N ARG A 381 -1.67 12.86 -0.90
CA ARG A 381 -0.21 13.09 -0.92
C ARG A 381 0.19 14.55 -1.11
N ASP A 382 -0.76 15.40 -1.48
CA ASP A 382 -0.51 16.80 -1.80
C ASP A 382 -1.34 17.69 -0.86
N GLU A 383 -0.70 18.70 -0.25
CA GLU A 383 -1.35 19.72 0.55
C GLU A 383 -2.47 20.42 -0.22
N ALA A 384 -2.29 20.59 -1.54
CA ALA A 384 -3.28 21.20 -2.41
C ALA A 384 -4.62 20.43 -2.47
N GLU A 385 -4.63 19.14 -2.16
CA GLU A 385 -5.89 18.41 -2.04
C GLU A 385 -6.72 18.88 -0.83
N ILE A 386 -6.07 19.34 0.25
CA ILE A 386 -6.75 19.86 1.45
C ILE A 386 -7.11 21.32 1.29
N ARG A 387 -6.13 22.16 0.88
CA ARG A 387 -6.25 23.61 0.78
C ARG A 387 -6.69 24.15 -0.57
N GLY A 388 -6.88 23.25 -1.58
CA GLY A 388 -7.21 23.66 -2.94
C GLY A 388 -6.03 24.17 -3.76
N HIS A 389 -6.25 24.27 -5.06
CA HIS A 389 -5.27 24.74 -6.03
C HIS A 389 -5.50 26.24 -6.30
N ARG A 390 -4.43 27.00 -6.51
CA ARG A 390 -4.57 28.39 -6.94
C ARG A 390 -5.33 28.45 -8.27
N ARG A 391 -6.34 29.31 -8.38
CA ARG A 391 -7.24 29.41 -9.55
C ARG A 391 -6.55 29.74 -10.88
N THR A 392 -5.28 30.15 -10.84
CA THR A 392 -4.47 30.44 -12.03
C THR A 392 -4.07 29.18 -12.81
N TYR A 393 -4.20 28.01 -12.22
CA TYR A 393 -3.89 26.74 -12.89
C TYR A 393 -5.10 26.20 -13.64
N ILE A 394 -4.86 25.62 -14.83
CA ILE A 394 -5.90 24.91 -15.59
C ILE A 394 -6.34 23.69 -14.79
N GLY A 395 -7.65 23.58 -14.52
CA GLY A 395 -8.19 22.49 -13.71
C GLY A 395 -8.12 22.72 -12.20
N ALA A 396 -7.85 23.96 -11.74
CA ALA A 396 -7.89 24.30 -10.33
C ALA A 396 -9.26 23.98 -9.70
N MET A 397 -9.24 23.43 -8.50
CA MET A 397 -10.42 23.05 -7.74
C MET A 397 -10.26 23.47 -6.27
N PRO A 398 -11.39 23.72 -5.57
CA PRO A 398 -11.39 23.92 -4.14
C PRO A 398 -10.79 22.71 -3.40
N GLY A 399 -10.26 22.94 -2.20
CA GLY A 399 -9.80 21.90 -1.33
C GLY A 399 -10.92 20.95 -0.90
N ARG A 400 -10.57 19.72 -0.56
CA ARG A 400 -11.52 18.69 -0.15
C ARG A 400 -12.36 19.09 1.08
N ILE A 401 -11.80 19.90 1.98
CA ILE A 401 -12.53 20.43 3.15
C ILE A 401 -13.66 21.34 2.68
N ALA A 402 -13.36 22.36 1.89
CA ALA A 402 -14.36 23.30 1.36
C ALA A 402 -15.41 22.58 0.51
N GLN A 403 -15.00 21.65 -0.36
CA GLN A 403 -15.92 20.83 -1.15
C GLN A 403 -16.82 19.96 -0.28
N SER A 404 -16.29 19.39 0.81
CA SER A 404 -17.07 18.55 1.71
C SER A 404 -18.17 19.36 2.41
N ILE A 405 -17.85 20.58 2.85
CA ILE A 405 -18.83 21.48 3.47
C ILE A 405 -19.90 21.92 2.45
N ALA A 406 -19.48 22.29 1.23
CA ALA A 406 -20.39 22.67 0.18
C ALA A 406 -21.41 21.54 -0.16
N LYS A 407 -21.01 20.28 -0.13
CA LYS A 407 -21.89 19.13 -0.36
C LYS A 407 -22.98 18.97 0.69
N THR A 408 -22.70 19.33 1.94
CA THR A 408 -23.67 19.22 3.04
C THR A 408 -24.68 20.36 3.05
N LYS A 409 -24.43 21.45 2.30
CA LYS A 409 -25.24 22.67 2.23
C LYS A 409 -25.44 23.38 3.59
N THR A 410 -24.58 23.06 4.57
CA THR A 410 -24.58 23.65 5.92
C THR A 410 -23.16 24.01 6.32
N GLU A 411 -22.96 25.06 7.11
CA GLU A 411 -21.65 25.49 7.59
C GLU A 411 -21.17 24.73 8.85
N ASN A 412 -22.09 24.01 9.51
CA ASN A 412 -21.82 23.26 10.76
C ASN A 412 -21.98 21.74 10.59
N PRO A 413 -21.47 21.12 9.51
CA PRO A 413 -21.60 19.68 9.32
C PRO A 413 -20.66 18.92 10.25
N LEU A 414 -20.87 17.59 10.31
CA LEU A 414 -19.88 16.67 10.79
C LEU A 414 -18.99 16.20 9.61
N VAL A 415 -17.70 16.42 9.72
CA VAL A 415 -16.70 15.94 8.77
C VAL A 415 -15.93 14.78 9.41
N LEU A 416 -16.11 13.57 8.84
CA LEU A 416 -15.36 12.40 9.26
C LEU A 416 -14.08 12.30 8.44
N LEU A 417 -12.94 12.43 9.09
CA LEU A 417 -11.59 12.23 8.54
C LEU A 417 -11.22 10.75 8.69
N ASP A 418 -11.37 9.98 7.63
CA ASP A 418 -11.17 8.53 7.68
C ASP A 418 -9.76 8.14 7.27
N GLU A 419 -9.16 7.18 7.98
CA GLU A 419 -7.81 6.67 7.77
C GLU A 419 -6.70 7.73 7.94
N ILE A 420 -6.73 8.50 9.05
CA ILE A 420 -5.73 9.54 9.33
C ILE A 420 -4.32 8.95 9.60
N ASP A 421 -4.25 7.70 10.00
CA ASP A 421 -3.02 6.92 10.17
C ASP A 421 -2.28 6.64 8.85
N LYS A 422 -2.92 6.91 7.71
CA LYS A 422 -2.32 6.72 6.37
C LYS A 422 -1.82 8.02 5.74
N VAL A 423 -1.85 9.12 6.47
CA VAL A 423 -1.28 10.39 6.04
C VAL A 423 0.24 10.28 6.10
N SER A 424 0.89 10.30 4.95
CA SER A 424 2.36 10.26 4.85
C SER A 424 2.94 11.65 4.73
N SER A 425 4.10 11.86 5.35
CA SER A 425 4.94 13.03 5.15
C SER A 425 5.89 12.78 3.97
N ASP A 426 5.39 12.89 2.73
CA ASP A 426 6.21 12.77 1.54
C ASP A 426 6.73 14.14 1.08
N TYR A 427 7.84 14.13 0.32
CA TYR A 427 8.63 15.28 -0.15
C TYR A 427 7.87 16.36 -0.97
N LYS A 428 6.59 16.21 -1.28
CA LYS A 428 5.82 17.10 -2.18
C LYS A 428 4.80 18.03 -1.50
N GLY A 429 4.76 18.10 -0.19
CA GLY A 429 3.84 18.94 0.56
C GLY A 429 3.43 18.25 1.85
N ASP A 430 3.35 19.01 2.93
CA ASP A 430 3.03 18.45 4.24
C ASP A 430 1.51 18.48 4.47
N VAL A 431 0.84 17.41 4.07
CA VAL A 431 -0.60 17.19 4.34
C VAL A 431 -0.90 17.34 5.84
N SER A 432 0.04 16.93 6.70
CA SER A 432 -0.11 17.04 8.16
C SER A 432 -0.18 18.51 8.59
N SER A 433 0.65 19.37 8.02
CA SER A 433 0.60 20.82 8.31
C SER A 433 -0.72 21.45 7.88
N ALA A 434 -1.26 21.07 6.72
CA ALA A 434 -2.57 21.54 6.30
C ALA A 434 -3.69 21.09 7.24
N LEU A 435 -3.63 19.81 7.69
CA LEU A 435 -4.59 19.29 8.66
C LEU A 435 -4.45 19.92 10.05
N LEU A 436 -3.23 20.29 10.46
CA LEU A 436 -3.02 21.00 11.73
C LEU A 436 -3.77 22.33 11.77
N GLU A 437 -3.77 23.11 10.67
CA GLU A 437 -4.54 24.35 10.59
C GLU A 437 -6.06 24.10 10.63
N VAL A 438 -6.55 23.05 9.95
CA VAL A 438 -7.96 22.67 9.94
C VAL A 438 -8.43 22.24 11.32
N LEU A 439 -7.58 21.50 12.04
CA LEU A 439 -7.91 20.85 13.31
C LEU A 439 -7.54 21.71 14.54
N ASP A 440 -6.85 22.81 14.34
CA ASP A 440 -6.53 23.74 15.42
C ASP A 440 -7.68 24.73 15.64
N SER A 441 -8.38 24.61 16.75
CA SER A 441 -9.52 25.48 17.09
C SER A 441 -9.15 26.95 17.24
N GLU A 442 -7.87 27.30 17.44
CA GLU A 442 -7.42 28.70 17.48
C GLU A 442 -7.21 29.29 16.08
N GLN A 443 -6.94 28.45 15.07
CA GLN A 443 -6.62 28.87 13.70
C GLN A 443 -7.73 28.57 12.70
N ASN A 444 -8.55 27.55 12.92
CA ASN A 444 -9.54 27.04 11.98
C ASN A 444 -10.68 28.05 11.67
N ASN A 445 -10.86 29.08 12.45
CA ASN A 445 -11.83 30.16 12.19
C ASN A 445 -11.45 31.04 11.01
N LYS A 446 -10.22 30.92 10.52
CA LYS A 446 -9.68 31.66 9.36
C LYS A 446 -8.96 30.72 8.40
N PHE A 447 -9.46 29.52 8.22
CA PHE A 447 -8.89 28.56 7.27
C PHE A 447 -8.86 29.15 5.87
N TYR A 448 -7.69 29.13 5.22
CA TYR A 448 -7.49 29.70 3.90
C TYR A 448 -7.41 28.64 2.82
N ASP A 449 -8.47 28.56 2.01
CA ASP A 449 -8.47 27.74 0.79
C ASP A 449 -7.91 28.54 -0.38
N HIS A 450 -6.91 28.00 -1.08
CA HIS A 450 -6.21 28.66 -2.18
C HIS A 450 -7.08 28.93 -3.40
N TYR A 451 -8.16 28.15 -3.57
CA TYR A 451 -9.11 28.38 -4.65
C TYR A 451 -10.13 29.45 -4.29
N PHE A 452 -10.63 29.45 -3.07
CA PHE A 452 -11.59 30.44 -2.58
C PHE A 452 -10.97 31.83 -2.45
N GLU A 453 -9.70 31.90 -2.09
CA GLU A 453 -8.96 33.14 -1.80
C GLU A 453 -9.66 34.05 -0.78
N VAL A 454 -10.48 33.49 0.08
CA VAL A 454 -11.16 34.13 1.21
C VAL A 454 -11.12 33.19 2.40
N PRO A 455 -11.10 33.69 3.65
CA PRO A 455 -11.10 32.83 4.81
C PRO A 455 -12.44 32.10 4.96
N ILE A 456 -12.37 30.84 5.37
CA ILE A 456 -13.51 30.00 5.67
C ILE A 456 -13.51 29.72 7.19
N ASP A 457 -14.61 29.95 7.85
CA ASP A 457 -14.76 29.63 9.27
C ASP A 457 -15.13 28.17 9.45
N LEU A 458 -14.18 27.38 9.97
CA LEU A 458 -14.36 25.97 10.29
C LEU A 458 -14.68 25.73 11.78
N SER A 459 -14.80 26.77 12.61
CA SER A 459 -15.02 26.64 14.06
C SER A 459 -16.32 25.95 14.42
N LYS A 460 -17.31 25.99 13.52
CA LYS A 460 -18.61 25.33 13.68
C LYS A 460 -18.67 23.89 13.14
N VAL A 461 -17.61 23.46 12.48
CA VAL A 461 -17.52 22.13 11.89
C VAL A 461 -17.09 21.14 12.97
N LEU A 462 -17.83 20.06 13.12
CA LEU A 462 -17.45 18.99 14.03
C LEU A 462 -16.55 17.99 13.28
N PHE A 463 -15.28 17.92 13.67
CA PHE A 463 -14.35 16.95 13.11
C PHE A 463 -14.27 15.70 13.99
N ILE A 464 -14.40 14.52 13.36
CA ILE A 464 -14.12 13.24 13.99
C ILE A 464 -13.12 12.51 13.09
N ALA A 465 -12.04 12.00 13.67
CA ALA A 465 -11.05 11.21 12.94
C ALA A 465 -11.22 9.71 13.17
N THR A 466 -10.76 8.89 12.25
CA THR A 466 -10.62 7.44 12.45
C THR A 466 -9.23 6.98 12.07
N ALA A 467 -8.68 6.05 12.83
CA ALA A 467 -7.42 5.39 12.56
C ALA A 467 -7.53 3.88 12.83
N ASN A 468 -6.65 3.11 12.21
CA ASN A 468 -6.51 1.70 12.57
C ASN A 468 -5.39 1.50 13.60
N ASP A 469 -4.37 2.34 13.57
CA ASP A 469 -3.21 2.28 14.45
C ASP A 469 -2.83 3.69 14.91
N ALA A 470 -2.87 3.93 16.22
CA ALA A 470 -2.53 5.23 16.81
C ALA A 470 -1.04 5.58 16.63
N SER A 471 -0.15 4.58 16.59
CA SER A 471 1.28 4.79 16.48
C SER A 471 1.72 5.36 15.12
N LEU A 472 0.88 5.22 14.10
CA LEU A 472 1.12 5.73 12.76
C LEU A 472 0.61 7.16 12.55
N ILE A 473 -0.10 7.71 13.53
CA ILE A 473 -0.58 9.10 13.45
C ILE A 473 0.60 10.04 13.76
N PRO A 474 0.84 11.06 12.90
CA PRO A 474 1.87 12.05 13.18
C PRO A 474 1.70 12.71 14.56
N GLY A 475 2.78 12.76 15.37
CA GLY A 475 2.76 13.26 16.74
C GLY A 475 2.01 14.59 16.93
N PRO A 476 2.30 15.65 16.13
CA PRO A 476 1.60 16.93 16.25
C PRO A 476 0.07 16.86 16.03
N LEU A 477 -0.40 15.92 15.22
CA LEU A 477 -1.84 15.68 15.05
C LEU A 477 -2.41 14.90 16.23
N ALA A 478 -1.67 13.91 16.74
CA ALA A 478 -2.08 13.10 17.88
C ALA A 478 -2.28 13.96 19.16
N ASP A 479 -1.41 14.96 19.36
CA ASP A 479 -1.49 15.89 20.49
C ASP A 479 -2.77 16.75 20.54
N ARG A 480 -3.46 16.89 19.39
CA ARG A 480 -4.73 17.65 19.27
C ARG A 480 -5.97 16.76 19.33
N MET A 481 -5.76 15.45 19.49
CA MET A 481 -6.85 14.47 19.43
C MET A 481 -7.06 13.78 20.77
N GLU A 482 -8.31 13.56 21.10
CA GLU A 482 -8.70 12.62 22.15
C GLU A 482 -8.87 11.25 21.54
N MET A 483 -7.95 10.32 21.87
CA MET A 483 -7.97 8.97 21.36
C MET A 483 -8.97 8.11 22.12
N ILE A 484 -9.92 7.52 21.40
CA ILE A 484 -10.85 6.52 21.91
C ILE A 484 -10.54 5.18 21.26
N GLU A 485 -10.04 4.24 22.03
CA GLU A 485 -9.73 2.91 21.55
C GLU A 485 -10.99 2.06 21.42
N ILE A 486 -11.18 1.52 20.22
CA ILE A 486 -12.27 0.59 19.90
C ILE A 486 -11.67 -0.80 19.73
N SER A 487 -11.93 -1.65 20.70
CA SER A 487 -11.48 -3.05 20.65
C SER A 487 -12.27 -3.89 19.64
N GLY A 488 -11.74 -5.08 19.31
CA GLY A 488 -12.46 -6.06 18.52
C GLY A 488 -13.68 -6.62 19.22
N TYR A 489 -14.61 -7.17 18.44
CA TYR A 489 -15.83 -7.78 18.94
C TYR A 489 -15.63 -9.23 19.38
N THR A 490 -16.29 -9.62 20.47
CA THR A 490 -16.45 -11.02 20.90
C THR A 490 -17.31 -11.80 19.89
N GLU A 491 -17.29 -13.14 19.95
CA GLU A 491 -18.16 -13.98 19.12
C GLU A 491 -19.64 -13.69 19.34
N ASN A 492 -20.03 -13.43 20.59
CA ASN A 492 -21.42 -13.11 20.95
C ASN A 492 -21.82 -11.72 20.43
N GLU A 493 -20.94 -10.72 20.54
CA GLU A 493 -21.20 -9.39 19.94
C GLU A 493 -21.32 -9.51 18.41
N LYS A 494 -20.40 -10.20 17.72
CA LYS A 494 -20.49 -10.45 16.28
C LYS A 494 -21.79 -11.14 15.89
N PHE A 495 -22.22 -12.12 16.68
CA PHE A 495 -23.50 -12.80 16.47
C PHE A 495 -24.69 -11.85 16.58
N ASN A 496 -24.74 -11.02 17.64
CA ASN A 496 -25.79 -10.06 17.84
C ASN A 496 -25.80 -8.96 16.77
N ILE A 497 -24.61 -8.43 16.42
CA ILE A 497 -24.45 -7.46 15.32
C ILE A 497 -24.95 -8.08 14.00
N ALA A 498 -24.59 -9.31 13.70
CA ALA A 498 -25.05 -9.99 12.49
C ALA A 498 -26.57 -10.13 12.45
N LYS A 499 -27.16 -10.59 13.56
CA LYS A 499 -28.60 -10.84 13.68
C LYS A 499 -29.43 -9.55 13.63
N LEU A 500 -28.99 -8.50 14.32
CA LEU A 500 -29.72 -7.26 14.45
C LEU A 500 -29.57 -6.35 13.23
N TYR A 501 -28.35 -6.27 12.68
CA TYR A 501 -28.02 -5.27 11.68
C TYR A 501 -27.60 -5.87 10.32
N LEU A 502 -26.57 -6.76 10.27
CA LEU A 502 -25.98 -7.15 9.01
C LEU A 502 -26.92 -7.95 8.11
N VAL A 503 -27.73 -8.86 8.70
CA VAL A 503 -28.70 -9.67 7.95
C VAL A 503 -29.76 -8.77 7.33
N ASN A 504 -30.31 -7.81 8.08
CA ASN A 504 -31.34 -6.89 7.57
C ASN A 504 -30.77 -6.03 6.44
N LYS A 505 -29.57 -5.47 6.63
CA LYS A 505 -28.85 -4.66 5.64
C LYS A 505 -28.54 -5.45 4.37
N ALA A 506 -28.16 -6.72 4.49
CA ALA A 506 -27.89 -7.58 3.35
C ALA A 506 -29.18 -7.92 2.59
N ILE A 507 -30.29 -8.17 3.29
CA ILE A 507 -31.63 -8.39 2.71
C ILE A 507 -32.02 -7.19 1.84
N GLU A 508 -31.97 -5.98 2.40
CA GLU A 508 -32.32 -4.72 1.71
C GLU A 508 -31.43 -4.47 0.50
N ARG A 509 -30.10 -4.60 0.67
CA ARG A 509 -29.12 -4.38 -0.40
C ARG A 509 -29.30 -5.31 -1.59
N ASN A 510 -29.72 -6.55 -1.34
CA ASN A 510 -29.91 -7.54 -2.40
C ASN A 510 -31.35 -7.62 -2.91
N GLY A 511 -32.24 -6.69 -2.51
CA GLY A 511 -33.64 -6.64 -2.97
C GLY A 511 -34.50 -7.78 -2.47
N LEU A 512 -34.10 -8.46 -1.39
CA LEU A 512 -34.90 -9.52 -0.75
C LEU A 512 -35.84 -8.94 0.28
N THR A 513 -36.82 -9.73 0.64
CA THR A 513 -37.75 -9.45 1.75
C THR A 513 -37.47 -10.39 2.93
N LYS A 514 -37.78 -9.97 4.18
CA LYS A 514 -37.67 -10.83 5.38
C LYS A 514 -38.50 -12.11 5.31
N LYS A 515 -39.47 -12.19 4.39
CA LYS A 515 -40.26 -13.40 4.13
C LYS A 515 -39.48 -14.39 3.24
N GLN A 516 -38.77 -13.88 2.25
CA GLN A 516 -38.03 -14.67 1.28
C GLN A 516 -36.70 -15.22 1.82
N PHE A 517 -36.07 -14.51 2.77
CA PHE A 517 -34.76 -14.93 3.31
C PHE A 517 -34.78 -14.98 4.83
N LYS A 518 -34.34 -16.11 5.38
CA LYS A 518 -34.11 -16.31 6.81
C LYS A 518 -32.82 -17.09 7.04
N ILE A 519 -32.04 -16.69 8.03
CA ILE A 519 -30.83 -17.39 8.44
C ILE A 519 -30.93 -17.79 9.92
N ASN A 520 -30.58 -19.04 10.23
CA ASN A 520 -30.63 -19.54 11.60
C ASN A 520 -29.44 -19.00 12.42
N GLY A 521 -29.62 -18.79 13.72
CA GLY A 521 -28.55 -18.37 14.61
C GLY A 521 -27.35 -19.33 14.64
N SER A 522 -27.58 -20.66 14.53
CA SER A 522 -26.53 -21.66 14.40
C SER A 522 -25.69 -21.49 13.13
N ALA A 523 -26.31 -21.09 12.02
CA ALA A 523 -25.63 -20.82 10.77
C ALA A 523 -24.75 -19.54 10.89
N ILE A 524 -25.22 -18.50 11.54
CA ILE A 524 -24.42 -17.29 11.80
C ILE A 524 -23.19 -17.63 12.65
N LYS A 525 -23.36 -18.35 13.75
CA LYS A 525 -22.23 -18.78 14.61
C LYS A 525 -21.22 -19.63 13.85
N TYR A 526 -21.73 -20.50 12.96
CA TYR A 526 -20.86 -21.32 12.12
C TYR A 526 -20.06 -20.48 11.11
N ILE A 527 -20.67 -19.44 10.51
CA ILE A 527 -19.95 -18.52 9.64
C ILE A 527 -18.85 -17.78 10.42
N ILE A 528 -19.17 -17.29 11.61
CA ILE A 528 -18.21 -16.57 12.46
C ILE A 528 -16.98 -17.45 12.74
N ARG A 529 -17.17 -18.71 13.10
CA ARG A 529 -16.08 -19.63 13.48
C ARG A 529 -15.26 -20.14 12.31
N HIS A 530 -15.93 -20.52 11.21
CA HIS A 530 -15.28 -21.27 10.13
C HIS A 530 -14.98 -20.45 8.87
N TYR A 531 -15.54 -19.26 8.73
CA TYR A 531 -15.35 -18.41 7.52
C TYR A 531 -14.82 -17.02 7.79
N THR A 532 -14.70 -16.60 9.06
CA THR A 532 -14.16 -15.30 9.43
C THR A 532 -13.09 -15.42 10.52
N ARG A 533 -12.02 -14.60 10.37
CA ARG A 533 -10.97 -14.47 11.39
C ARG A 533 -10.53 -13.00 11.42
N GLU A 534 -11.38 -12.17 12.00
CA GLU A 534 -11.24 -10.71 12.01
C GLU A 534 -11.64 -10.15 13.38
N ALA A 535 -11.09 -8.98 13.75
CA ALA A 535 -11.50 -8.29 14.95
C ALA A 535 -12.90 -7.65 14.81
N GLY A 536 -13.21 -7.11 13.64
CA GLY A 536 -14.51 -6.50 13.33
C GLY A 536 -15.52 -7.48 12.74
N VAL A 537 -16.41 -6.96 11.89
CA VAL A 537 -17.50 -7.72 11.23
C VAL A 537 -17.55 -7.53 9.71
N ARG A 538 -16.45 -7.04 9.09
CA ARG A 538 -16.43 -6.72 7.65
C ARG A 538 -16.50 -7.96 6.77
N ASP A 539 -15.75 -9.01 7.11
CA ASP A 539 -15.77 -10.28 6.37
C ASP A 539 -17.06 -11.06 6.66
N LEU A 540 -17.60 -10.94 7.89
CA LEU A 540 -18.89 -11.48 8.25
C LEU A 540 -20.00 -10.84 7.40
N GLU A 541 -20.01 -9.51 7.24
CA GLU A 541 -20.92 -8.79 6.34
C GLU A 541 -20.80 -9.31 4.90
N ARG A 542 -19.57 -9.44 4.39
CA ARG A 542 -19.33 -9.94 3.02
C ARG A 542 -19.82 -11.38 2.82
N ASN A 543 -19.64 -12.25 3.80
CA ASN A 543 -20.10 -13.63 3.72
C ASN A 543 -21.63 -13.72 3.76
N ILE A 544 -22.29 -12.94 4.64
CA ILE A 544 -23.76 -12.84 4.68
C ILE A 544 -24.29 -12.32 3.35
N ASP A 545 -23.68 -11.28 2.79
CA ASP A 545 -24.07 -10.70 1.50
C ASP A 545 -23.89 -11.72 0.34
N LYS A 546 -22.81 -12.51 0.37
CA LYS A 546 -22.60 -13.61 -0.59
C LYS A 546 -23.69 -14.69 -0.49
N ILE A 547 -24.13 -15.01 0.72
CA ILE A 547 -25.23 -15.95 0.94
C ILE A 547 -26.53 -15.38 0.42
N CYS A 548 -26.85 -14.10 0.66
CA CYS A 548 -28.03 -13.43 0.15
C CYS A 548 -28.07 -13.44 -1.38
N ARG A 549 -26.93 -13.16 -2.05
CA ARG A 549 -26.84 -13.24 -3.53
C ARG A 549 -27.12 -14.64 -4.06
N LYS A 550 -26.62 -15.68 -3.38
CA LYS A 550 -26.93 -17.07 -3.76
C LYS A 550 -28.38 -17.42 -3.52
N ALA A 551 -28.96 -16.92 -2.43
CA ALA A 551 -30.40 -17.08 -2.16
C ALA A 551 -31.26 -16.41 -3.24
N CYS A 552 -30.91 -15.21 -3.71
CA CYS A 552 -31.57 -14.57 -4.86
C CYS A 552 -31.54 -15.48 -6.09
N ARG A 553 -30.38 -16.08 -6.39
CA ARG A 553 -30.26 -17.01 -7.51
C ARG A 553 -31.18 -18.22 -7.34
N MET A 554 -31.21 -18.85 -6.16
CA MET A 554 -32.06 -20.01 -5.86
C MET A 554 -33.55 -19.65 -6.06
N ILE A 555 -33.98 -18.49 -5.57
CA ILE A 555 -35.38 -18.02 -5.74
C ILE A 555 -35.72 -17.88 -7.22
N LEU A 556 -34.83 -17.35 -8.04
CA LEU A 556 -35.09 -17.09 -9.46
C LEU A 556 -34.94 -18.35 -10.32
N THR A 557 -33.98 -19.25 -10.02
CA THR A 557 -33.70 -20.44 -10.84
C THR A 557 -34.51 -21.66 -10.41
N GLU A 558 -34.74 -21.83 -9.11
CA GLU A 558 -35.41 -23.00 -8.53
C GLU A 558 -36.87 -22.73 -8.15
N GLN A 559 -37.37 -21.51 -8.38
CA GLN A 559 -38.72 -21.02 -8.07
C GLN A 559 -39.13 -21.26 -6.59
N VAL A 560 -38.17 -21.18 -5.67
CA VAL A 560 -38.40 -21.35 -4.24
C VAL A 560 -38.90 -20.02 -3.66
N GLU A 561 -40.03 -20.01 -2.98
CA GLU A 561 -40.57 -18.77 -2.38
C GLU A 561 -39.76 -18.28 -1.16
N THR A 562 -39.14 -19.17 -0.42
CA THR A 562 -38.41 -18.84 0.81
C THR A 562 -37.15 -19.69 0.95
N VAL A 563 -35.99 -19.05 1.18
CA VAL A 563 -34.74 -19.70 1.49
C VAL A 563 -34.46 -19.60 2.99
N LYS A 564 -34.44 -20.74 3.69
CA LYS A 564 -34.08 -20.85 5.11
C LYS A 564 -32.67 -21.42 5.23
N VAL A 565 -31.69 -20.57 5.51
CA VAL A 565 -30.27 -20.99 5.61
C VAL A 565 -30.01 -21.65 6.95
N THR A 566 -29.61 -22.93 6.90
CA THR A 566 -29.18 -23.74 8.06
C THR A 566 -27.65 -23.90 8.07
N LYS A 567 -27.10 -24.41 9.17
CA LYS A 567 -25.67 -24.69 9.31
C LYS A 567 -25.14 -25.57 8.17
N ASP A 568 -25.89 -26.62 7.81
CA ASP A 568 -25.46 -27.64 6.83
C ASP A 568 -25.41 -27.10 5.39
N MET A 569 -26.13 -26.02 5.13
CA MET A 569 -26.10 -25.35 3.82
C MET A 569 -24.89 -24.43 3.64
N ILE A 570 -24.24 -24.01 4.72
CA ILE A 570 -23.15 -23.02 4.64
C ILE A 570 -21.98 -23.51 3.77
N PRO A 571 -21.47 -24.75 3.89
CA PRO A 571 -20.39 -25.24 3.01
C PRO A 571 -20.79 -25.23 1.52
N GLN A 572 -22.06 -25.49 1.19
CA GLN A 572 -22.55 -25.43 -0.19
C GLN A 572 -22.63 -23.98 -0.71
N LEU A 573 -22.99 -23.04 0.18
CA LEU A 573 -23.14 -21.63 -0.16
C LEU A 573 -21.83 -20.87 -0.17
N LEU A 574 -20.90 -21.11 0.73
CA LEU A 574 -19.64 -20.37 0.86
C LEU A 574 -18.43 -21.12 0.31
N GLY A 575 -18.51 -22.44 0.15
CA GLY A 575 -17.41 -23.34 -0.21
C GLY A 575 -16.79 -23.99 1.01
N THR A 576 -15.61 -24.60 0.84
CA THR A 576 -14.85 -25.23 1.92
C THR A 576 -14.58 -24.28 3.07
N GLU A 577 -14.62 -24.80 4.28
CA GLU A 577 -14.27 -24.06 5.49
C GLU A 577 -12.86 -23.48 5.36
N LYS A 578 -12.72 -22.21 5.70
CA LYS A 578 -11.42 -21.54 5.69
C LYS A 578 -10.63 -21.78 6.96
N TYR A 579 -11.35 -21.94 8.07
CA TYR A 579 -10.80 -22.14 9.39
C TYR A 579 -11.45 -23.40 9.96
N MET A 580 -10.66 -24.44 10.13
CA MET A 580 -11.11 -25.61 10.86
C MET A 580 -11.11 -25.29 12.35
N ASP A 581 -11.99 -25.97 13.12
CA ASP A 581 -11.79 -26.01 14.55
C ASP A 581 -10.43 -26.70 14.77
N ASP A 582 -9.39 -25.91 14.93
CA ASP A 582 -8.12 -26.43 15.37
C ASP A 582 -8.42 -27.16 16.69
N SER A 583 -8.45 -28.47 16.66
CA SER A 583 -8.35 -29.28 17.88
C SER A 583 -6.95 -29.03 18.43
N TYR A 584 -6.80 -27.86 19.10
CA TYR A 584 -5.54 -27.50 19.71
C TYR A 584 -5.15 -28.63 20.66
N ASP A 585 -4.01 -29.20 20.38
CA ASP A 585 -3.45 -30.25 21.22
C ASP A 585 -3.13 -29.62 22.60
N LEU A 586 -4.02 -29.89 23.55
CA LEU A 586 -3.89 -29.45 24.94
C LEU A 586 -3.03 -30.39 25.78
N THR A 587 -2.30 -31.30 25.14
CA THR A 587 -1.38 -32.22 25.86
C THR A 587 -0.17 -31.46 26.41
N ASN A 588 0.31 -31.95 27.53
CA ASN A 588 1.53 -31.39 28.14
C ASN A 588 2.73 -31.78 27.28
N LYS A 589 3.50 -30.79 26.86
CA LYS A 589 4.68 -30.96 25.98
C LYS A 589 5.93 -30.36 26.59
N VAL A 590 7.07 -30.99 26.31
CA VAL A 590 8.39 -30.42 26.62
C VAL A 590 8.79 -29.48 25.52
N GLY A 591 9.34 -28.30 25.87
CA GLY A 591 9.83 -27.32 24.94
C GLY A 591 8.75 -26.60 24.09
N SER A 592 7.47 -26.84 24.38
CA SER A 592 6.38 -26.17 23.65
C SER A 592 5.46 -25.44 24.62
N VAL A 593 5.32 -24.11 24.40
CA VAL A 593 4.56 -23.22 25.29
C VAL A 593 3.70 -22.27 24.46
N ARG A 594 2.51 -22.01 24.95
CA ARG A 594 1.56 -21.13 24.29
C ARG A 594 1.61 -19.71 24.86
N GLY A 595 1.98 -18.76 23.99
CA GLY A 595 1.93 -17.34 24.25
C GLY A 595 0.66 -16.69 23.70
N LEU A 596 0.42 -15.47 24.15
CA LEU A 596 -0.66 -14.60 23.67
C LEU A 596 -0.08 -13.36 23.06
N ALA A 597 -0.50 -13.04 21.83
CA ALA A 597 -0.11 -11.84 21.12
C ALA A 597 -1.33 -11.05 20.67
N TRP A 598 -1.09 -9.80 20.36
CA TRP A 598 -2.06 -8.90 19.76
C TRP A 598 -1.60 -8.51 18.36
N THR A 599 -2.54 -8.40 17.43
CA THR A 599 -2.33 -7.96 16.06
C THR A 599 -3.43 -6.98 15.64
N ALA A 600 -3.22 -6.28 14.53
CA ALA A 600 -4.25 -5.39 13.97
C ALA A 600 -5.59 -6.08 13.64
N VAL A 601 -5.62 -7.42 13.56
CA VAL A 601 -6.85 -8.21 13.35
C VAL A 601 -7.41 -8.82 14.63
N GLY A 602 -6.82 -8.52 15.78
CA GLY A 602 -7.24 -9.01 17.10
C GLY A 602 -6.19 -9.83 17.82
N GLY A 603 -6.57 -10.47 18.92
CA GLY A 603 -5.72 -11.36 19.68
C GLY A 603 -5.47 -12.67 18.94
N VAL A 604 -4.25 -13.19 19.05
CA VAL A 604 -3.85 -14.50 18.51
C VAL A 604 -3.03 -15.26 19.54
N THR A 605 -3.02 -16.58 19.43
CA THR A 605 -2.13 -17.40 20.23
C THR A 605 -0.91 -17.78 19.42
N LEU A 606 0.24 -17.78 20.06
CA LEU A 606 1.51 -18.16 19.48
C LEU A 606 2.00 -19.46 20.13
N ASN A 607 2.26 -20.49 19.33
CA ASN A 607 2.98 -21.65 19.84
C ASN A 607 4.48 -21.39 19.74
N ILE A 608 5.19 -21.45 20.85
CA ILE A 608 6.65 -21.28 20.91
C ILE A 608 7.26 -22.65 21.13
N GLU A 609 8.06 -23.10 20.20
CA GLU A 609 8.73 -24.40 20.23
C GLU A 609 10.23 -24.20 20.40
N VAL A 610 10.82 -24.94 21.33
CA VAL A 610 12.25 -24.88 21.61
C VAL A 610 12.82 -26.29 21.56
N ASN A 611 13.84 -26.44 20.75
CA ASN A 611 14.67 -27.64 20.66
C ASN A 611 16.11 -27.36 21.09
N ILE A 612 16.72 -28.34 21.74
CA ILE A 612 18.13 -28.28 22.13
C ILE A 612 18.85 -29.38 21.36
N MET A 613 19.97 -29.04 20.79
CA MET A 613 20.80 -29.96 20.00
C MET A 613 22.28 -29.73 20.31
N PRO A 614 23.14 -30.75 20.13
CA PRO A 614 24.57 -30.58 20.22
C PRO A 614 25.04 -29.48 19.25
N GLY A 615 25.90 -28.57 19.73
CA GLY A 615 26.33 -27.44 18.94
C GLY A 615 27.45 -26.63 19.59
N ASN A 616 27.53 -25.34 19.29
CA ASN A 616 28.59 -24.43 19.75
C ASN A 616 28.03 -23.27 20.60
N GLY A 617 26.89 -23.44 21.26
CA GLY A 617 26.26 -22.43 22.10
C GLY A 617 25.49 -21.36 21.34
N SER A 618 25.12 -21.60 20.08
CA SER A 618 24.40 -20.63 19.25
C SER A 618 22.90 -20.64 19.53
N ILE A 619 22.27 -19.46 19.37
CA ILE A 619 20.81 -19.32 19.40
C ILE A 619 20.31 -19.19 17.97
N GLN A 620 19.45 -20.09 17.54
CA GLN A 620 18.78 -20.01 16.26
C GLN A 620 17.33 -19.58 16.47
N LEU A 621 16.92 -18.51 15.77
CA LEU A 621 15.59 -17.93 15.88
C LEU A 621 14.90 -17.99 14.51
N THR A 622 13.76 -18.68 14.43
CA THR A 622 13.01 -18.82 13.18
C THR A 622 11.52 -18.49 13.38
N GLY A 623 10.84 -18.04 12.33
CA GLY A 623 9.42 -17.65 12.37
C GLY A 623 9.15 -16.16 12.07
N LYS A 624 10.07 -15.46 11.37
CA LYS A 624 10.00 -14.01 11.07
C LYS A 624 9.81 -13.14 12.31
N LEU A 625 10.70 -13.32 13.27
CA LEU A 625 10.73 -12.53 14.50
C LEU A 625 11.36 -11.16 14.25
N GLY A 626 10.71 -10.10 14.73
CA GLY A 626 11.26 -8.77 14.80
C GLY A 626 12.36 -8.63 15.85
N ASP A 627 13.04 -7.49 15.88
CA ASP A 627 14.23 -7.33 16.69
C ASP A 627 13.92 -7.30 18.19
N VAL A 628 12.80 -6.69 18.60
CA VAL A 628 12.36 -6.69 20.01
C VAL A 628 12.09 -8.12 20.51
N MET A 629 11.49 -8.95 19.67
CA MET A 629 11.21 -10.35 20.03
C MET A 629 12.49 -11.19 20.10
N LYS A 630 13.48 -10.92 19.25
CA LYS A 630 14.81 -11.55 19.33
C LYS A 630 15.55 -11.18 20.63
N GLU A 631 15.53 -9.89 21.00
CA GLU A 631 16.10 -9.42 22.26
C GLU A 631 15.42 -10.07 23.46
N SER A 632 14.10 -10.23 23.41
CA SER A 632 13.32 -10.88 24.45
C SER A 632 13.71 -12.37 24.61
N ALA A 633 14.02 -13.06 23.51
CA ALA A 633 14.52 -14.44 23.55
C ALA A 633 15.90 -14.53 24.21
N VAL A 634 16.81 -13.63 23.87
CA VAL A 634 18.16 -13.55 24.46
C VAL A 634 18.07 -13.20 25.95
N THR A 635 17.21 -12.28 26.34
CA THR A 635 16.98 -11.91 27.74
C THR A 635 16.44 -13.10 28.53
N GLY A 636 15.48 -13.83 27.96
CA GLY A 636 14.95 -15.05 28.59
C GLY A 636 16.00 -16.14 28.79
N LEU A 637 16.85 -16.39 27.79
CA LEU A 637 17.97 -17.33 27.92
C LEU A 637 18.99 -16.88 28.95
N SER A 638 19.35 -15.58 28.97
CA SER A 638 20.28 -15.02 29.94
C SER A 638 19.78 -15.21 31.38
N TYR A 639 18.48 -14.99 31.60
CA TYR A 639 17.86 -15.27 32.89
C TYR A 639 17.96 -16.76 33.28
N ILE A 640 17.63 -17.69 32.37
CA ILE A 640 17.71 -19.13 32.65
C ILE A 640 19.15 -19.56 33.00
N ARG A 641 20.15 -18.99 32.34
CA ARG A 641 21.57 -19.25 32.65
C ARG A 641 21.95 -18.86 34.08
N THR A 642 21.32 -17.84 34.65
CA THR A 642 21.58 -17.36 36.01
C THR A 642 20.83 -18.08 37.10
N MET A 643 19.92 -19.02 36.76
CA MET A 643 19.16 -19.80 37.74
C MET A 643 20.05 -20.84 38.44
N LYS A 644 19.80 -21.08 39.74
CA LYS A 644 20.53 -22.10 40.51
C LYS A 644 20.40 -23.51 39.92
N GLU A 645 19.25 -23.82 39.34
CA GLU A 645 19.06 -25.12 38.69
C GLU A 645 20.00 -25.30 37.47
N SER A 646 20.40 -24.23 36.84
CA SER A 646 21.34 -24.27 35.71
C SER A 646 22.76 -24.71 36.14
N GLU A 647 23.13 -24.50 37.41
CA GLU A 647 24.40 -25.00 37.97
C GLU A 647 24.50 -26.54 37.94
N THR A 648 23.36 -27.25 37.91
CA THR A 648 23.31 -28.72 37.84
C THR A 648 23.62 -29.30 36.46
N LEU A 649 23.67 -28.47 35.42
CA LEU A 649 23.85 -28.90 34.02
C LEU A 649 25.32 -29.05 33.59
N GLY A 650 26.28 -28.57 34.44
CA GLY A 650 27.72 -28.53 34.13
C GLY A 650 28.13 -27.24 33.44
N GLU A 651 29.39 -26.85 33.67
CA GLU A 651 29.91 -25.54 33.22
C GLU A 651 29.83 -25.33 31.70
N ASP A 652 30.05 -26.43 30.93
CA ASP A 652 30.13 -26.34 29.45
C ASP A 652 28.78 -26.60 28.76
N TYR A 653 27.67 -26.73 29.48
CA TYR A 653 26.39 -27.12 28.88
C TYR A 653 25.95 -26.14 27.78
N PHE A 654 25.96 -24.88 28.09
CA PHE A 654 25.51 -23.81 27.17
C PHE A 654 26.50 -23.55 26.02
N GLU A 655 27.75 -24.01 26.13
CA GLU A 655 28.76 -23.92 25.06
C GLU A 655 28.67 -25.11 24.10
N LYS A 656 28.16 -26.24 24.55
CA LYS A 656 28.09 -27.49 23.78
C LYS A 656 26.71 -27.79 23.20
N HIS A 657 25.71 -26.91 23.46
CA HIS A 657 24.36 -27.08 22.95
C HIS A 657 23.84 -25.81 22.28
N ASP A 658 23.34 -25.97 21.06
CA ASP A 658 22.60 -24.94 20.36
C ASP A 658 21.13 -24.99 20.78
N ILE A 659 20.51 -23.80 20.86
CA ILE A 659 19.10 -23.62 21.23
C ILE A 659 18.38 -23.07 20.01
N HIS A 660 17.42 -23.84 19.48
CA HIS A 660 16.61 -23.41 18.36
C HIS A 660 15.20 -23.06 18.87
N ILE A 661 14.80 -21.80 18.72
CA ILE A 661 13.46 -21.31 19.04
C ILE A 661 12.72 -21.09 17.72
N HIS A 662 11.60 -21.78 17.58
CA HIS A 662 10.73 -21.66 16.41
C HIS A 662 9.35 -21.18 16.81
N ILE A 663 8.83 -20.16 16.11
CA ILE A 663 7.44 -19.73 16.23
C ILE A 663 6.76 -19.98 14.89
N PRO A 664 5.90 -21.01 14.77
CA PRO A 664 5.17 -21.34 13.55
C PRO A 664 4.40 -20.15 12.96
N GLU A 665 3.85 -20.32 11.76
CA GLU A 665 3.17 -19.26 10.98
C GLU A 665 4.12 -18.16 10.45
N GLY A 666 5.20 -18.57 9.80
CA GLY A 666 6.23 -17.68 9.23
C GLY A 666 5.73 -16.69 8.15
N ALA A 667 4.47 -16.75 7.75
CA ALA A 667 3.88 -15.79 6.82
C ALA A 667 3.63 -14.40 7.45
N VAL A 668 3.41 -14.35 8.79
CA VAL A 668 3.09 -13.12 9.54
C VAL A 668 4.31 -12.68 10.33
N PRO A 669 4.82 -11.44 10.14
CA PRO A 669 5.84 -10.88 11.00
C PRO A 669 5.35 -10.78 12.44
N LYS A 670 6.22 -11.11 13.41
CA LYS A 670 5.91 -11.07 14.82
C LYS A 670 6.96 -10.25 15.54
N ASP A 671 6.51 -9.23 16.26
CA ASP A 671 7.39 -8.40 17.07
C ASP A 671 6.72 -7.98 18.38
N GLY A 672 7.53 -7.75 19.41
CA GLY A 672 7.07 -7.27 20.71
C GLY A 672 7.66 -8.03 21.90
N PRO A 673 7.77 -7.38 23.06
CA PRO A 673 8.41 -7.94 24.27
C PRO A 673 7.48 -8.90 25.05
N SER A 674 6.17 -8.92 24.77
CA SER A 674 5.16 -9.62 25.59
C SER A 674 5.22 -11.15 25.55
N ALA A 675 6.07 -11.74 24.69
CA ALA A 675 6.34 -13.18 24.63
C ALA A 675 7.52 -13.63 25.54
N GLY A 676 8.13 -12.72 26.28
CA GLY A 676 9.35 -12.97 27.05
C GLY A 676 9.22 -14.12 28.05
N ILE A 677 8.19 -14.10 28.91
CA ILE A 677 7.95 -15.19 29.87
C ILE A 677 7.63 -16.50 29.17
N THR A 678 6.99 -16.47 28.02
CA THR A 678 6.64 -17.66 27.24
C THR A 678 7.90 -18.30 26.66
N MET A 679 8.80 -17.52 26.04
CA MET A 679 10.07 -18.00 25.52
C MET A 679 10.96 -18.53 26.62
N ALA A 680 11.10 -17.82 27.74
CA ALA A 680 11.86 -18.28 28.90
C ALA A 680 11.30 -19.61 29.43
N THR A 681 9.98 -19.76 29.53
CA THR A 681 9.35 -21.01 29.98
C THR A 681 9.64 -22.16 28.99
N ALA A 682 9.57 -21.89 27.69
CA ALA A 682 9.86 -22.90 26.67
C ALA A 682 11.34 -23.33 26.68
N ILE A 683 12.26 -22.40 26.84
CA ILE A 683 13.69 -22.66 26.98
C ILE A 683 13.95 -23.51 28.25
N TYR A 684 13.39 -23.08 29.39
CA TYR A 684 13.54 -23.82 30.64
C TYR A 684 12.98 -25.25 30.51
N SER A 685 11.77 -25.39 29.94
CA SER A 685 11.14 -26.69 29.71
C SER A 685 12.01 -27.63 28.87
N ALA A 686 12.59 -27.12 27.78
CA ALA A 686 13.47 -27.88 26.89
C ALA A 686 14.78 -28.28 27.56
N ILE A 687 15.44 -27.35 28.29
CA ILE A 687 16.70 -27.61 28.99
C ILE A 687 16.53 -28.68 30.07
N PHE A 688 15.51 -28.54 30.90
CA PHE A 688 15.31 -29.41 32.06
C PHE A 688 14.37 -30.61 31.79
N ASN A 689 13.94 -30.77 30.54
CA ASN A 689 13.01 -31.83 30.09
C ASN A 689 11.76 -31.94 30.95
N LYS A 690 11.19 -30.76 31.34
CA LYS A 690 9.99 -30.69 32.16
C LYS A 690 8.81 -30.27 31.30
N PRO A 691 7.74 -31.07 31.20
CA PRO A 691 6.60 -30.76 30.36
C PRO A 691 5.84 -29.52 30.88
N VAL A 692 5.39 -28.68 29.96
CA VAL A 692 4.52 -27.53 30.24
C VAL A 692 3.07 -27.94 30.03
N ARG A 693 2.18 -27.36 30.81
CA ARG A 693 0.73 -27.63 30.75
C ARG A 693 0.18 -27.11 29.41
N GLY A 694 -0.53 -27.98 28.70
CA GLY A 694 -1.14 -27.65 27.40
C GLY A 694 -2.39 -26.77 27.51
N ASP A 695 -3.09 -26.80 28.67
CA ASP A 695 -4.30 -26.00 28.93
C ASP A 695 -4.01 -24.58 29.44
N LEU A 696 -2.73 -24.15 29.40
CA LEU A 696 -2.25 -22.88 29.92
C LEU A 696 -1.67 -22.02 28.79
N ALA A 697 -1.98 -20.73 28.83
CA ALA A 697 -1.31 -19.71 28.01
C ALA A 697 -0.75 -18.61 28.91
N MET A 698 0.20 -17.86 28.40
CA MET A 698 0.83 -16.79 29.16
C MET A 698 1.23 -15.61 28.29
N THR A 699 1.34 -14.45 28.91
CA THR A 699 1.88 -13.23 28.30
C THR A 699 2.57 -12.38 29.37
N GLY A 700 3.68 -11.78 29.02
CA GLY A 700 4.48 -10.94 29.91
C GLY A 700 5.87 -10.68 29.34
N GLU A 701 6.41 -9.50 29.61
CA GLU A 701 7.79 -9.17 29.33
C GLU A 701 8.67 -9.67 30.48
N ILE A 702 9.87 -10.13 30.18
CA ILE A 702 10.82 -10.62 31.18
C ILE A 702 12.04 -9.68 31.28
N THR A 703 12.50 -9.44 32.50
CA THR A 703 13.78 -8.77 32.74
C THR A 703 14.92 -9.76 33.00
N LEU A 704 16.16 -9.33 32.89
CA LEU A 704 17.36 -10.12 33.22
C LEU A 704 17.35 -10.67 34.67
N ARG A 705 16.54 -10.08 35.55
CA ARG A 705 16.40 -10.52 36.95
C ARG A 705 15.15 -11.38 37.19
N GLY A 706 14.43 -11.74 36.12
CA GLY A 706 13.23 -12.58 36.21
C GLY A 706 11.97 -11.84 36.69
N SER A 707 11.96 -10.53 36.74
CA SER A 707 10.72 -9.76 37.00
C SER A 707 9.84 -9.78 35.77
N VAL A 708 8.52 -9.86 35.99
CA VAL A 708 7.51 -9.85 34.92
C VAL A 708 6.92 -8.46 34.81
N LEU A 709 7.10 -7.82 33.64
CA LEU A 709 6.65 -6.46 33.35
C LEU A 709 5.28 -6.48 32.64
N PRO A 710 4.51 -5.36 32.73
CA PRO A 710 3.18 -5.25 32.15
C PRO A 710 3.20 -5.25 30.63
N ILE A 711 2.04 -5.60 30.05
CA ILE A 711 1.83 -5.71 28.61
C ILE A 711 0.58 -4.93 28.18
N GLY A 712 0.52 -4.59 26.88
CA GLY A 712 -0.67 -4.03 26.25
C GLY A 712 -1.58 -5.09 25.62
N GLY A 713 -2.81 -4.70 25.27
CA GLY A 713 -3.77 -5.53 24.55
C GLY A 713 -4.26 -6.74 25.34
N LEU A 714 -4.44 -6.59 26.66
CA LEU A 714 -4.85 -7.70 27.52
C LEU A 714 -6.22 -8.27 27.14
N LYS A 715 -7.18 -7.43 26.81
CA LYS A 715 -8.54 -7.83 26.42
C LYS A 715 -8.53 -8.77 25.20
N GLU A 716 -7.82 -8.39 24.15
CA GLU A 716 -7.69 -9.19 22.91
C GLU A 716 -6.97 -10.52 23.17
N LYS A 717 -5.95 -10.50 24.00
CA LYS A 717 -5.19 -11.69 24.39
C LYS A 717 -6.04 -12.69 25.16
N LEU A 718 -6.84 -12.25 26.12
CA LEU A 718 -7.76 -13.10 26.87
C LEU A 718 -8.86 -13.66 25.99
N LEU A 719 -9.38 -12.83 25.05
CA LEU A 719 -10.37 -13.29 24.08
C LEU A 719 -9.81 -14.39 23.19
N ALA A 720 -8.56 -14.24 22.71
CA ALA A 720 -7.90 -15.29 21.93
C ALA A 720 -7.73 -16.59 22.75
N ALA A 721 -7.30 -16.49 23.99
CA ALA A 721 -7.17 -17.65 24.86
C ALA A 721 -8.50 -18.38 25.05
N LYS A 722 -9.59 -17.63 25.30
CA LYS A 722 -10.94 -18.18 25.44
C LYS A 722 -11.43 -18.90 24.19
N THR A 723 -11.19 -18.28 23.02
CA THR A 723 -11.65 -18.82 21.72
C THR A 723 -11.08 -20.23 21.43
N ILE A 724 -9.83 -20.49 21.83
CA ILE A 724 -9.18 -21.79 21.63
C ILE A 724 -9.35 -22.76 22.79
N GLY A 725 -10.14 -22.41 23.81
CA GLY A 725 -10.47 -23.29 24.93
C GLY A 725 -9.36 -23.40 26.00
N ILE A 726 -8.45 -22.44 26.09
CA ILE A 726 -7.49 -22.33 27.21
C ILE A 726 -8.27 -22.12 28.50
N LYS A 727 -7.84 -22.82 29.52
CA LYS A 727 -8.47 -22.75 30.86
C LYS A 727 -7.73 -21.82 31.81
N LYS A 728 -6.42 -21.75 31.70
CA LYS A 728 -5.57 -20.97 32.60
C LYS A 728 -4.72 -19.98 31.85
N VAL A 729 -4.70 -18.73 32.32
CA VAL A 729 -3.91 -17.66 31.71
C VAL A 729 -3.03 -17.00 32.78
N LEU A 730 -1.73 -16.87 32.52
CA LEU A 730 -0.80 -16.13 33.36
C LEU A 730 -0.59 -14.75 32.76
N ILE A 731 -0.80 -13.72 33.58
CA ILE A 731 -0.61 -12.30 33.21
C ILE A 731 0.28 -11.61 34.24
N PRO A 732 0.93 -10.49 33.88
CA PRO A 732 1.70 -9.69 34.84
C PRO A 732 0.82 -9.14 35.96
N GLU A 733 1.35 -9.08 37.18
CA GLU A 733 0.64 -8.51 38.35
C GLU A 733 0.21 -7.06 38.11
N MET A 734 1.01 -6.27 37.40
CA MET A 734 0.70 -4.88 37.10
C MET A 734 -0.52 -4.71 36.17
N ASN A 735 -0.85 -5.73 35.38
CA ASN A 735 -2.07 -5.73 34.55
C ASN A 735 -3.34 -6.17 35.34
N ARG A 736 -3.24 -6.43 36.63
CA ARG A 736 -4.42 -6.76 37.46
C ARG A 736 -5.50 -5.67 37.41
N ARG A 737 -5.08 -4.41 37.35
CA ARG A 737 -5.99 -3.27 37.21
C ARG A 737 -6.79 -3.31 35.93
N ASP A 738 -6.16 -3.71 34.85
CA ASP A 738 -6.78 -3.73 33.51
C ASP A 738 -7.90 -4.80 33.43
N LEU A 739 -7.92 -5.78 34.33
CA LEU A 739 -9.01 -6.75 34.41
C LEU A 739 -10.35 -6.14 34.82
N ASN A 740 -10.35 -5.00 35.53
CA ASN A 740 -11.57 -4.33 35.93
C ASN A 740 -12.32 -3.73 34.73
N ASP A 741 -11.58 -3.38 33.67
CA ASP A 741 -12.11 -2.77 32.47
C ASP A 741 -12.52 -3.82 31.42
N ILE A 742 -12.29 -5.11 31.72
CA ILE A 742 -12.63 -6.22 30.82
C ILE A 742 -13.97 -6.83 31.23
N SER A 743 -14.88 -6.95 30.25
CA SER A 743 -16.21 -7.51 30.51
C SER A 743 -16.14 -8.93 31.09
N THR A 744 -17.05 -9.24 31.98
CA THR A 744 -17.17 -10.56 32.61
C THR A 744 -17.39 -11.67 31.59
N GLU A 745 -17.98 -11.34 30.43
CA GLU A 745 -18.13 -12.30 29.34
C GLU A 745 -16.79 -12.84 28.83
N ILE A 746 -15.71 -12.04 28.86
CA ILE A 746 -14.38 -12.48 28.42
C ILE A 746 -13.68 -13.27 29.52
N THR A 747 -13.75 -12.80 30.76
CA THR A 747 -13.04 -13.40 31.91
C THR A 747 -13.72 -14.67 32.45
N ASP A 748 -15.04 -14.79 32.29
CA ASP A 748 -15.79 -15.95 32.77
C ASP A 748 -15.35 -17.24 32.10
N GLY A 749 -15.03 -18.25 32.92
CA GLY A 749 -14.50 -19.54 32.49
C GLY A 749 -12.98 -19.58 32.27
N LEU A 750 -12.25 -18.47 32.49
CA LEU A 750 -10.79 -18.42 32.49
C LEU A 750 -10.26 -18.30 33.93
N ASP A 751 -9.32 -19.18 34.31
CA ASP A 751 -8.54 -19.04 35.55
C ASP A 751 -7.36 -18.09 35.28
N ILE A 752 -7.54 -16.80 35.59
CA ILE A 752 -6.55 -15.75 35.36
C ILE A 752 -5.70 -15.60 36.60
N THR A 753 -4.42 -15.92 36.50
CA THR A 753 -3.47 -15.83 37.59
C THR A 753 -2.44 -14.73 37.31
N CYS A 754 -2.33 -13.76 38.23
CA CYS A 754 -1.34 -12.68 38.14
C CYS A 754 0.01 -13.14 38.72
N VAL A 755 1.11 -12.82 38.01
CA VAL A 755 2.48 -13.24 38.36
C VAL A 755 3.43 -12.04 38.40
N LYS A 756 4.39 -12.06 39.34
CA LYS A 756 5.40 -11.01 39.53
C LYS A 756 6.80 -11.45 39.06
N THR A 757 7.08 -12.74 39.18
CA THR A 757 8.41 -13.28 38.91
C THR A 757 8.33 -14.50 38.00
N MET A 758 9.42 -14.77 37.29
CA MET A 758 9.54 -15.94 36.43
C MET A 758 9.47 -17.26 37.21
N GLU A 759 9.92 -17.27 38.48
CA GLU A 759 9.79 -18.45 39.35
C GLU A 759 8.33 -18.82 39.57
N GLN A 760 7.45 -17.82 39.80
CA GLN A 760 6.01 -18.04 39.90
C GLN A 760 5.44 -18.59 38.61
N VAL A 761 5.87 -18.04 37.45
CA VAL A 761 5.47 -18.52 36.12
C VAL A 761 5.83 -19.99 35.97
N LEU A 762 7.08 -20.38 36.23
CA LEU A 762 7.55 -21.79 36.12
C LEU A 762 6.79 -22.71 37.06
N SER A 763 6.55 -22.31 38.30
CA SER A 763 5.82 -23.13 39.28
C SER A 763 4.37 -23.43 38.87
N LEU A 764 3.74 -22.51 38.13
CA LEU A 764 2.34 -22.63 37.65
C LEU A 764 2.24 -23.28 36.26
N ALA A 765 3.26 -23.11 35.44
CA ALA A 765 3.27 -23.56 34.06
C ALA A 765 3.73 -25.00 33.90
N LEU A 766 4.66 -25.45 34.71
CA LEU A 766 5.16 -26.83 34.62
C LEU A 766 4.12 -27.84 35.12
N ALA A 767 3.92 -28.91 34.37
CA ALA A 767 3.09 -30.00 34.79
C ALA A 767 3.75 -30.72 35.97
N LYS A 768 2.98 -31.01 37.04
CA LYS A 768 3.46 -31.87 38.11
C LYS A 768 3.73 -33.24 37.51
N GLY A 769 4.97 -33.68 37.55
CA GLY A 769 5.35 -35.00 37.02
C GLY A 769 4.46 -36.07 37.62
N GLU A 770 3.78 -36.81 36.77
CA GLU A 770 3.22 -38.10 37.22
C GLU A 770 4.42 -38.91 37.70
N LYS A 771 4.44 -39.23 39.00
CA LYS A 771 5.33 -40.23 39.52
C LYS A 771 4.97 -41.55 38.79
N LYS A 772 5.79 -41.94 37.79
CA LYS A 772 5.75 -43.28 37.27
C LYS A 772 6.10 -44.28 38.39
#